data_64a8f284a45f6781eeebf09644fc9c61
#
_entry.id   64a8f284a45f6781eeebf09644fc9c61
#
_cell.length_a   1.000
_cell.length_b   1.000
_cell.length_c   1.000
_cell.angle_alpha   90.00
_cell.angle_beta   90.00
_cell.angle_gamma   90.00
#
_symmetry.space_group_name_H-M   'P 1'
#
loop_
_entity.id
_entity.type
_entity.pdbx_description
1 polymer ?
#
loop_
_entity_poly.entity_id
_entity_poly.type
_entity_poly.pdbx_seq_one_letter_code
_entity_poly.pdbx_strand_id
1 'polypeptide(L)'
;MNDKYAQQRLLKEQLPHTWDALFARFGRFTEIQVQAIPPLLDGHNCVLVSATASGKTEAAFAPLLEALKENSKPFRQLAILYIVPTRALARDLVRRLQQPLEKLALRVQVKTGDEAALNAARPPALLITTPESFDSLLANHPRMLKDIRAVVIDELHIFDNTPRGDQLRILLNRLRRLKRYALSRGDITNDAMQYCALSATIHDPAAVAARYFNDPRVIQVSGQRALDAELLELESVVTLDSLFAELKTRDVKKVLAFCQSRAECEQWAFEMRDGTPFGDRVFVHHASLDAKVRRHAETQFAQSEVALCFATSTLELGIDIGDVDLIVLIGAPGNLSAFLQRIGRGNRRTARTAVVCCYRNETERALFQIFVAAAQAGAITASQPYFFRPSIVVQQLCSYVKQTTYGELDPDSAFELFADLHGTPLLAKAHYDQIIEHLTAKNYFTTTDSRLLKPGAAWSELFEQRAIYTNLVDLTRVTIDVIDEETGRKLGEVERAIKPGGTFLFGGHARQATRLTWRKLIVRSAAPAREARPPQLRSAWRPMAPALAQAVAETLGAPQPQHPADLVIVTEAEAEDESPVTWVFHCAGDAYGLILGEVLETLYHVRVEDYNDLYLAVKGLVPTGPLEFTAVQVQSGLRRRWKQMESWFELGRFQEQLPLDVRRASVSAAFDVAGFVQTFQQRRIAEAVTAE
;
A
#
# COMPACT_ATOMS: atom_id res chain seq x y z
N MET A 1 36.02 4.57 20.74
CA MET A 1 36.45 4.42 19.32
C MET A 1 36.94 3.01 18.99
N ASN A 2 37.79 2.39 19.86
CA ASN A 2 38.31 1.03 19.62
C ASN A 2 37.26 -0.09 19.48
N ASP A 3 36.18 -0.02 20.23
CA ASP A 3 35.15 -1.07 20.27
C ASP A 3 34.36 -1.17 18.94
N LYS A 4 34.04 -0.03 18.33
CA LYS A 4 33.30 0.05 17.05
C LYS A 4 34.13 -0.51 15.87
N TYR A 5 35.45 -0.30 15.87
CA TYR A 5 36.33 -0.87 14.85
C TYR A 5 36.53 -2.39 15.04
N ALA A 6 36.61 -2.85 16.26
CA ALA A 6 36.73 -4.28 16.59
C ALA A 6 35.46 -5.03 16.13
N GLN A 7 34.26 -4.47 16.38
CA GLN A 7 32.99 -5.04 15.97
C GLN A 7 32.85 -5.10 14.43
N GLN A 8 33.23 -4.04 13.73
CA GLN A 8 33.23 -4.02 12.24
C GLN A 8 34.19 -5.08 11.66
N ARG A 9 35.36 -5.26 12.27
CA ARG A 9 36.33 -6.26 11.85
C ARG A 9 35.78 -7.68 12.05
N LEU A 10 35.25 -7.97 13.24
CA LEU A 10 34.65 -9.27 13.54
C LEU A 10 33.54 -9.62 12.57
N LEU A 11 32.67 -8.66 12.29
CA LEU A 11 31.56 -8.86 11.35
C LEU A 11 32.05 -9.13 9.91
N LYS A 12 33.13 -8.48 9.49
CA LYS A 12 33.76 -8.75 8.20
C LYS A 12 34.32 -10.19 8.15
N GLU A 13 34.92 -10.66 9.23
CA GLU A 13 35.45 -12.03 9.33
C GLU A 13 34.34 -13.10 9.26
N GLN A 14 33.10 -12.76 9.67
CA GLN A 14 31.93 -13.63 9.58
C GLN A 14 31.32 -13.68 8.16
N LEU A 15 31.74 -12.81 7.26
CA LEU A 15 31.22 -12.70 5.89
C LEU A 15 32.33 -12.88 4.83
N PRO A 16 33.12 -13.98 4.86
CA PRO A 16 34.28 -14.17 3.99
C PRO A 16 33.94 -14.15 2.50
N HIS A 17 32.74 -14.60 2.11
CA HIS A 17 32.34 -14.64 0.69
C HIS A 17 31.58 -13.38 0.27
N THR A 18 30.71 -12.82 1.14
CA THR A 18 29.77 -11.76 0.74
C THR A 18 30.29 -10.35 1.00
N TRP A 19 31.33 -10.17 1.82
CA TRP A 19 31.90 -8.86 2.10
C TRP A 19 32.34 -8.12 0.81
N ASP A 20 33.17 -8.76 -0.01
CA ASP A 20 33.71 -8.12 -1.23
C ASP A 20 32.62 -7.83 -2.27
N ALA A 21 31.58 -8.65 -2.29
CA ALA A 21 30.49 -8.49 -3.23
C ALA A 21 29.54 -7.35 -2.85
N LEU A 22 29.23 -7.20 -1.55
CA LEU A 22 28.15 -6.31 -1.10
C LEU A 22 28.66 -5.05 -0.41
N PHE A 23 29.78 -5.10 0.34
CA PHE A 23 30.20 -4.02 1.25
C PHE A 23 31.50 -3.35 0.90
N ALA A 24 32.42 -4.00 0.17
CA ALA A 24 33.76 -3.46 -0.10
C ALA A 24 33.74 -2.05 -0.69
N ARG A 25 32.78 -1.75 -1.56
CA ARG A 25 32.60 -0.42 -2.16
C ARG A 25 32.26 0.69 -1.17
N PHE A 26 31.70 0.33 0.01
CA PHE A 26 31.35 1.27 1.07
C PHE A 26 32.40 1.34 2.19
N GLY A 27 33.26 0.33 2.30
CA GLY A 27 34.35 0.24 3.27
C GLY A 27 33.93 0.08 4.74
N ARG A 28 32.63 0.12 5.02
CA ARG A 28 32.07 0.02 6.39
C ARG A 28 30.64 -0.52 6.38
N PHE A 29 30.22 -1.07 7.52
CA PHE A 29 28.82 -1.40 7.76
C PHE A 29 28.04 -0.20 8.34
N THR A 30 26.78 -0.13 8.01
CA THR A 30 25.82 0.77 8.67
C THR A 30 25.35 0.17 9.99
N GLU A 31 24.71 0.96 10.84
CA GLU A 31 24.24 0.50 12.14
C GLU A 31 23.24 -0.66 12.04
N ILE A 32 22.26 -0.58 11.12
CA ILE A 32 21.32 -1.66 10.91
C ILE A 32 22.01 -2.96 10.45
N GLN A 33 23.08 -2.87 9.66
CA GLN A 33 23.86 -4.01 9.21
C GLN A 33 24.61 -4.66 10.37
N VAL A 34 25.23 -3.85 11.23
CA VAL A 34 25.95 -4.34 12.43
C VAL A 34 25.02 -5.11 13.36
N GLN A 35 23.79 -4.64 13.55
CA GLN A 35 22.82 -5.26 14.45
C GLN A 35 22.10 -6.46 13.83
N ALA A 36 21.86 -6.46 12.50
CA ALA A 36 21.03 -7.45 11.84
C ALA A 36 21.80 -8.67 11.33
N ILE A 37 23.06 -8.51 10.91
CA ILE A 37 23.82 -9.60 10.30
C ILE A 37 24.06 -10.77 11.27
N PRO A 38 24.51 -10.56 12.53
CA PRO A 38 24.75 -11.68 13.43
C PRO A 38 23.53 -12.57 13.69
N PRO A 39 22.37 -12.07 14.13
CA PRO A 39 21.21 -12.93 14.36
C PRO A 39 20.68 -13.60 13.09
N LEU A 40 20.88 -13.00 11.91
CA LEU A 40 20.52 -13.64 10.65
C LEU A 40 21.49 -14.76 10.27
N LEU A 41 22.80 -14.64 10.58
CA LEU A 41 23.77 -15.74 10.43
C LEU A 41 23.46 -16.90 11.38
N ASP A 42 22.99 -16.61 12.60
CA ASP A 42 22.55 -17.60 13.59
C ASP A 42 21.22 -18.29 13.21
N GLY A 43 20.61 -17.95 12.06
CA GLY A 43 19.37 -18.56 11.58
C GLY A 43 18.08 -18.00 12.20
N HIS A 44 18.15 -16.90 12.97
CA HIS A 44 16.95 -16.30 13.56
C HIS A 44 16.06 -15.60 12.53
N ASN A 45 14.76 -15.62 12.77
CA ASN A 45 13.81 -14.79 12.02
C ASN A 45 13.91 -13.34 12.51
N CYS A 46 14.00 -12.39 11.57
CA CYS A 46 14.21 -10.98 11.92
C CYS A 46 13.21 -10.05 11.23
N VAL A 47 12.89 -8.95 11.89
CA VAL A 47 12.25 -7.80 11.25
C VAL A 47 13.15 -6.58 11.42
N LEU A 48 13.59 -6.01 10.28
CA LEU A 48 14.51 -4.89 10.21
C LEU A 48 13.74 -3.60 9.96
N VAL A 49 13.77 -2.71 10.94
CA VAL A 49 13.07 -1.42 10.88
C VAL A 49 14.09 -0.29 10.89
N SER A 50 14.17 0.45 9.80
CA SER A 50 15.01 1.66 9.72
C SER A 50 14.64 2.49 8.51
N ALA A 51 15.08 3.75 8.47
CA ALA A 51 14.83 4.67 7.37
C ALA A 51 15.20 4.09 5.99
N THR A 52 14.64 4.65 4.92
CA THR A 52 15.02 4.30 3.54
C THR A 52 16.51 4.56 3.31
N ALA A 53 17.15 3.77 2.43
CA ALA A 53 18.58 3.85 2.12
C ALA A 53 19.55 3.62 3.29
N SER A 54 19.11 3.00 4.39
CA SER A 54 19.96 2.63 5.54
C SER A 54 20.81 1.37 5.32
N GLY A 55 20.59 0.62 4.22
CA GLY A 55 21.28 -0.61 3.91
C GLY A 55 20.60 -1.89 4.43
N LYS A 56 19.27 -1.85 4.69
CA LYS A 56 18.46 -3.02 5.09
C LYS A 56 18.57 -4.19 4.12
N THR A 57 18.55 -3.88 2.82
CA THR A 57 18.62 -4.89 1.75
C THR A 57 19.90 -5.70 1.85
N GLU A 58 21.05 -5.03 1.94
CA GLU A 58 22.35 -5.66 2.09
C GLU A 58 22.47 -6.39 3.45
N ALA A 59 21.87 -5.83 4.52
CA ALA A 59 21.82 -6.46 5.84
C ALA A 59 21.09 -7.82 5.82
N ALA A 60 20.02 -7.94 5.05
CA ALA A 60 19.28 -9.18 4.87
C ALA A 60 20.00 -10.16 3.93
N PHE A 61 20.51 -9.66 2.78
CA PHE A 61 21.10 -10.53 1.77
C PHE A 61 22.44 -11.14 2.19
N ALA A 62 23.33 -10.37 2.80
CA ALA A 62 24.69 -10.85 3.10
C ALA A 62 24.68 -12.15 3.89
N PRO A 63 24.02 -12.26 5.06
CA PRO A 63 24.03 -13.50 5.84
C PRO A 63 23.33 -14.65 5.12
N LEU A 64 22.20 -14.39 4.41
CA LEU A 64 21.49 -15.43 3.69
C LEU A 64 22.28 -15.98 2.49
N LEU A 65 23.03 -15.12 1.78
CA LEU A 65 23.91 -15.54 0.70
C LEU A 65 25.18 -16.21 1.20
N GLU A 66 25.71 -15.76 2.35
CA GLU A 66 26.86 -16.39 3.01
C GLU A 66 26.57 -17.87 3.30
N ALA A 67 25.43 -18.16 3.92
CA ALA A 67 24.97 -19.52 4.22
C ALA A 67 24.84 -20.42 2.97
N LEU A 68 24.61 -19.85 1.77
CA LEU A 68 24.58 -20.62 0.53
C LEU A 68 25.99 -20.97 0.01
N LYS A 69 27.00 -20.20 0.41
CA LYS A 69 28.40 -20.37 -0.07
C LYS A 69 29.23 -21.30 0.79
N GLU A 70 28.85 -21.55 2.03
CA GLU A 70 29.53 -22.48 2.93
C GLU A 70 29.61 -23.91 2.35
N ASN A 71 28.71 -24.26 1.43
CA ASN A 71 28.74 -25.54 0.72
C ASN A 71 29.44 -25.39 -0.63
N SER A 72 30.63 -25.97 -0.77
CA SER A 72 31.55 -25.84 -1.93
C SER A 72 31.00 -26.27 -3.31
N LYS A 73 29.72 -26.65 -3.43
CA LYS A 73 29.10 -27.07 -4.68
C LYS A 73 28.30 -25.93 -5.33
N PRO A 74 28.27 -25.84 -6.69
CA PRO A 74 27.45 -24.86 -7.37
C PRO A 74 25.98 -24.99 -6.94
N PHE A 75 25.41 -23.92 -6.41
CA PHE A 75 24.03 -23.91 -5.96
C PHE A 75 23.07 -23.93 -7.15
N ARG A 76 22.29 -24.98 -7.33
CA ARG A 76 21.43 -25.22 -8.50
C ARG A 76 19.91 -25.23 -8.18
N GLN A 77 19.55 -24.82 -6.97
CA GLN A 77 18.17 -24.85 -6.47
C GLN A 77 17.71 -23.41 -6.16
N LEU A 78 16.40 -23.18 -6.09
CA LEU A 78 15.85 -21.94 -5.58
C LEU A 78 15.90 -21.95 -4.05
N ALA A 79 16.80 -21.16 -3.46
CA ALA A 79 16.99 -21.11 -2.03
C ALA A 79 16.36 -19.91 -1.35
N ILE A 80 16.38 -18.75 -2.02
CA ILE A 80 15.88 -17.50 -1.43
C ILE A 80 14.74 -16.95 -2.28
N LEU A 81 13.60 -16.74 -1.64
CA LEU A 81 12.45 -16.05 -2.21
C LEU A 81 12.40 -14.63 -1.63
N TYR A 82 12.50 -13.62 -2.48
CA TYR A 82 12.42 -12.22 -2.09
C TYR A 82 11.14 -11.59 -2.64
N ILE A 83 10.24 -11.18 -1.75
CA ILE A 83 8.91 -10.70 -2.07
C ILE A 83 8.88 -9.19 -1.94
N VAL A 84 8.49 -8.50 -3.01
CA VAL A 84 8.41 -7.04 -3.11
C VAL A 84 7.00 -6.57 -3.45
N PRO A 85 6.59 -5.38 -3.02
CA PRO A 85 5.24 -4.88 -3.30
C PRO A 85 5.02 -4.46 -4.75
N THR A 86 6.06 -4.08 -5.50
CA THR A 86 5.89 -3.57 -6.86
C THR A 86 6.87 -4.17 -7.85
N ARG A 87 6.44 -4.25 -9.12
CA ARG A 87 7.28 -4.70 -10.24
C ARG A 87 8.49 -3.79 -10.47
N ALA A 88 8.33 -2.49 -10.22
CA ALA A 88 9.38 -1.50 -10.37
C ALA A 88 10.50 -1.73 -9.35
N LEU A 89 10.15 -1.98 -8.09
CA LEU A 89 11.11 -2.33 -7.04
C LEU A 89 11.83 -3.65 -7.34
N ALA A 90 11.12 -4.65 -7.88
CA ALA A 90 11.74 -5.92 -8.29
C ALA A 90 12.85 -5.71 -9.33
N ARG A 91 12.60 -4.90 -10.35
CA ARG A 91 13.57 -4.59 -11.41
C ARG A 91 14.77 -3.79 -10.90
N ASP A 92 14.50 -2.78 -10.07
CA ASP A 92 15.58 -1.99 -9.47
C ASP A 92 16.49 -2.86 -8.60
N LEU A 93 15.90 -3.72 -7.81
CA LEU A 93 16.65 -4.61 -6.92
C LEU A 93 17.55 -5.59 -7.71
N VAL A 94 17.05 -6.18 -8.80
CA VAL A 94 17.90 -7.04 -9.67
C VAL A 94 19.05 -6.26 -10.26
N ARG A 95 18.81 -5.08 -10.80
CA ARG A 95 19.87 -4.24 -11.36
C ARG A 95 20.97 -3.95 -10.33
N ARG A 96 20.59 -3.69 -9.08
CA ARG A 96 21.53 -3.44 -7.96
C ARG A 96 22.28 -4.70 -7.52
N LEU A 97 21.63 -5.86 -7.56
CA LEU A 97 22.18 -7.12 -7.06
C LEU A 97 22.90 -7.94 -8.14
N GLN A 98 22.70 -7.67 -9.42
CA GLN A 98 23.26 -8.48 -10.49
C GLN A 98 24.77 -8.61 -10.37
N GLN A 99 25.51 -7.50 -10.32
CA GLN A 99 26.97 -7.52 -10.21
C GLN A 99 27.49 -8.17 -8.92
N PRO A 100 26.94 -7.88 -7.71
CA PRO A 100 27.28 -8.60 -6.50
C PRO A 100 27.06 -10.12 -6.59
N LEU A 101 25.93 -10.56 -7.16
CA LEU A 101 25.63 -11.99 -7.26
C LEU A 101 26.44 -12.71 -8.31
N GLU A 102 26.81 -12.04 -9.40
CA GLU A 102 27.76 -12.56 -10.41
C GLU A 102 29.13 -12.83 -9.77
N LYS A 103 29.64 -11.93 -8.92
CA LYS A 103 30.88 -12.15 -8.14
C LYS A 103 30.77 -13.39 -7.24
N LEU A 104 29.59 -13.66 -6.71
CA LEU A 104 29.34 -14.84 -5.89
C LEU A 104 29.04 -16.11 -6.73
N ALA A 105 29.04 -16.03 -8.05
CA ALA A 105 28.59 -17.10 -8.96
C ALA A 105 27.18 -17.64 -8.60
N LEU A 106 26.29 -16.75 -8.14
CA LEU A 106 24.89 -17.03 -7.83
C LEU A 106 23.98 -16.38 -8.88
N ARG A 107 22.95 -17.11 -9.29
CA ARG A 107 21.99 -16.58 -10.26
C ARG A 107 20.84 -15.90 -9.56
N VAL A 108 20.49 -14.69 -10.01
CA VAL A 108 19.28 -13.96 -9.63
C VAL A 108 18.35 -13.86 -10.83
N GLN A 109 17.05 -13.93 -10.55
CA GLN A 109 16.02 -13.69 -11.58
C GLN A 109 14.82 -12.97 -10.96
N VAL A 110 14.15 -12.16 -11.80
CA VAL A 110 12.84 -11.60 -11.46
C VAL A 110 11.75 -12.46 -12.10
N LYS A 111 10.65 -12.64 -11.37
CA LYS A 111 9.39 -13.13 -11.90
C LYS A 111 8.26 -12.21 -11.45
N THR A 112 7.78 -11.43 -12.41
CA THR A 112 6.60 -10.58 -12.26
C THR A 112 5.67 -10.80 -13.46
N GLY A 113 4.46 -10.22 -13.44
CA GLY A 113 3.46 -10.47 -14.50
C GLY A 113 3.92 -10.16 -15.93
N ASP A 114 4.92 -9.28 -16.10
CA ASP A 114 5.38 -8.80 -17.41
C ASP A 114 6.69 -9.48 -17.88
N GLU A 115 7.27 -10.39 -17.10
CA GLU A 115 8.61 -10.92 -17.36
C GLU A 115 8.62 -12.38 -17.77
N ALA A 116 9.70 -12.77 -18.46
CA ALA A 116 9.89 -14.05 -19.12
C ALA A 116 9.66 -15.27 -18.21
N ALA A 117 9.28 -16.38 -18.82
CA ALA A 117 9.10 -17.64 -18.15
C ALA A 117 10.36 -18.08 -17.39
N LEU A 118 10.20 -18.52 -16.17
CA LEU A 118 11.26 -19.17 -15.40
C LEU A 118 11.62 -20.50 -16.05
N ASN A 119 12.93 -20.75 -16.22
CA ASN A 119 13.38 -22.06 -16.60
C ASN A 119 13.43 -22.97 -15.37
N ALA A 120 12.40 -23.80 -15.20
CA ALA A 120 12.30 -24.73 -14.08
C ALA A 120 13.44 -25.77 -14.03
N ALA A 121 14.09 -26.08 -15.17
CA ALA A 121 15.25 -27.00 -15.22
C ALA A 121 16.54 -26.33 -14.72
N ARG A 122 16.59 -25.00 -14.66
CA ARG A 122 17.75 -24.23 -14.17
C ARG A 122 17.27 -23.06 -13.30
N PRO A 123 16.71 -23.31 -12.11
CA PRO A 123 16.20 -22.26 -11.25
C PRO A 123 17.32 -21.31 -10.78
N PRO A 124 17.01 -20.03 -10.53
CA PRO A 124 17.96 -19.12 -9.90
C PRO A 124 18.15 -19.51 -8.41
N ALA A 125 19.26 -19.11 -7.80
CA ALA A 125 19.46 -19.26 -6.35
C ALA A 125 18.56 -18.28 -5.57
N LEU A 126 18.37 -17.09 -6.13
CA LEU A 126 17.53 -16.01 -5.61
C LEU A 126 16.46 -15.63 -6.63
N LEU A 127 15.20 -15.69 -6.21
CA LEU A 127 14.06 -15.23 -6.99
C LEU A 127 13.42 -14.00 -6.34
N ILE A 128 13.35 -12.89 -7.08
CA ILE A 128 12.63 -11.68 -6.69
C ILE A 128 11.26 -11.69 -7.37
N THR A 129 10.19 -11.51 -6.59
CA THR A 129 8.82 -11.67 -7.08
C THR A 129 7.82 -10.77 -6.34
N THR A 130 6.59 -10.68 -6.85
CA THR A 130 5.44 -10.07 -6.15
C THR A 130 4.50 -11.15 -5.63
N PRO A 131 3.59 -10.86 -4.67
CA PRO A 131 2.63 -11.85 -4.17
C PRO A 131 1.82 -12.52 -5.29
N GLU A 132 1.39 -11.79 -6.30
CA GLU A 132 0.60 -12.30 -7.42
C GLU A 132 1.40 -13.30 -8.27
N SER A 133 2.67 -13.02 -8.49
CA SER A 133 3.57 -13.91 -9.24
C SER A 133 4.01 -15.10 -8.40
N PHE A 134 4.16 -14.94 -7.09
CA PHE A 134 4.40 -16.04 -6.17
C PHE A 134 3.19 -16.99 -6.13
N ASP A 135 1.96 -16.48 -6.11
CA ASP A 135 0.73 -17.28 -6.22
C ASP A 135 0.72 -18.11 -7.52
N SER A 136 1.00 -17.47 -8.65
CA SER A 136 1.12 -18.15 -9.93
C SER A 136 2.21 -19.23 -9.93
N LEU A 137 3.32 -19.01 -9.24
CA LEU A 137 4.39 -20.02 -9.11
C LEU A 137 3.96 -21.22 -8.26
N LEU A 138 3.30 -20.98 -7.13
CA LEU A 138 2.73 -22.04 -6.29
C LEU A 138 1.71 -22.88 -7.06
N ALA A 139 0.89 -22.23 -7.88
CA ALA A 139 -0.13 -22.91 -8.67
C ALA A 139 0.44 -23.74 -9.83
N ASN A 140 1.48 -23.24 -10.54
CA ASN A 140 1.94 -23.83 -11.79
C ASN A 140 3.29 -24.57 -11.69
N HIS A 141 4.14 -24.20 -10.71
CA HIS A 141 5.50 -24.73 -10.56
C HIS A 141 5.85 -25.05 -9.10
N PRO A 142 4.97 -25.75 -8.33
CA PRO A 142 5.18 -25.96 -6.89
C PRO A 142 6.49 -26.69 -6.58
N ARG A 143 6.90 -27.64 -7.42
CA ARG A 143 8.12 -28.45 -7.20
C ARG A 143 9.39 -27.61 -7.12
N MET A 144 9.45 -26.45 -7.79
CA MET A 144 10.60 -25.56 -7.77
C MET A 144 10.77 -24.85 -6.41
N LEU A 145 9.68 -24.74 -5.64
CA LEU A 145 9.64 -23.96 -4.39
C LEU A 145 9.97 -24.82 -3.15
N LYS A 146 10.09 -26.14 -3.28
CA LYS A 146 10.34 -27.05 -2.15
C LYS A 146 11.68 -26.82 -1.46
N ASP A 147 12.68 -26.35 -2.21
CA ASP A 147 14.05 -26.17 -1.74
C ASP A 147 14.31 -24.78 -1.12
N ILE A 148 13.30 -23.91 -1.01
CA ILE A 148 13.42 -22.58 -0.39
C ILE A 148 13.87 -22.72 1.06
N ARG A 149 14.96 -22.00 1.43
CA ARG A 149 15.54 -21.96 2.77
C ARG A 149 15.26 -20.64 3.47
N ALA A 150 15.08 -19.57 2.70
CA ALA A 150 14.77 -18.25 3.27
C ALA A 150 13.72 -17.51 2.46
N VAL A 151 12.89 -16.73 3.17
CA VAL A 151 11.90 -15.81 2.59
C VAL A 151 12.20 -14.41 3.12
N VAL A 152 12.40 -13.46 2.21
CA VAL A 152 12.53 -12.04 2.55
C VAL A 152 11.25 -11.32 2.09
N ILE A 153 10.66 -10.56 2.99
CA ILE A 153 9.47 -9.73 2.71
C ILE A 153 9.90 -8.26 2.78
N ASP A 154 9.99 -7.61 1.64
CA ASP A 154 10.39 -6.21 1.57
C ASP A 154 9.19 -5.28 1.72
N GLU A 155 9.40 -4.14 2.38
CA GLU A 155 8.37 -3.14 2.67
C GLU A 155 7.11 -3.76 3.33
N LEU A 156 7.32 -4.55 4.39
CA LEU A 156 6.26 -5.30 5.10
C LEU A 156 5.04 -4.43 5.44
N HIS A 157 5.26 -3.16 5.81
CA HIS A 157 4.20 -2.21 6.15
C HIS A 157 3.21 -1.91 5.00
N ILE A 158 3.59 -2.19 3.75
CA ILE A 158 2.70 -2.01 2.58
C ILE A 158 1.77 -3.21 2.42
N PHE A 159 2.20 -4.37 2.90
CA PHE A 159 1.38 -5.57 2.87
C PHE A 159 0.43 -5.64 4.08
N ASP A 160 0.90 -5.22 5.24
CA ASP A 160 0.14 -5.40 6.47
C ASP A 160 -1.22 -4.70 6.42
N ASN A 161 -2.24 -5.40 6.94
CA ASN A 161 -3.64 -4.97 6.95
C ASN A 161 -4.20 -4.56 5.56
N THR A 162 -3.74 -5.23 4.50
CA THR A 162 -4.25 -5.07 3.13
C THR A 162 -4.68 -6.41 2.52
N PRO A 163 -5.50 -6.43 1.45
CA PRO A 163 -5.83 -7.68 0.74
C PRO A 163 -4.60 -8.44 0.24
N ARG A 164 -3.55 -7.72 -0.17
CA ARG A 164 -2.30 -8.34 -0.63
C ARG A 164 -1.50 -8.95 0.52
N GLY A 165 -1.57 -8.35 1.70
CA GLY A 165 -0.96 -8.90 2.91
C GLY A 165 -1.67 -10.17 3.37
N ASP A 166 -2.99 -10.18 3.36
CA ASP A 166 -3.77 -11.38 3.65
C ASP A 166 -3.49 -12.48 2.62
N GLN A 167 -3.43 -12.15 1.31
CA GLN A 167 -2.99 -13.09 0.28
C GLN A 167 -1.59 -13.65 0.60
N LEU A 168 -0.63 -12.79 0.93
CA LEU A 168 0.74 -13.22 1.23
C LEU A 168 0.79 -14.19 2.42
N ARG A 169 0.01 -13.96 3.48
CA ARG A 169 -0.10 -14.88 4.62
C ARG A 169 -0.53 -16.28 4.17
N ILE A 170 -1.57 -16.37 3.34
CA ILE A 170 -2.06 -17.66 2.85
C ILE A 170 -1.05 -18.31 1.90
N LEU A 171 -0.36 -17.55 1.06
CA LEU A 171 0.71 -18.06 0.20
C LEU A 171 1.86 -18.66 1.01
N LEU A 172 2.25 -18.03 2.11
CA LEU A 172 3.26 -18.59 3.03
C LEU A 172 2.76 -19.88 3.71
N ASN A 173 1.48 -19.98 4.07
CA ASN A 173 0.88 -21.22 4.58
C ASN A 173 0.90 -22.33 3.52
N ARG A 174 0.56 -22.01 2.26
CA ARG A 174 0.65 -22.95 1.13
C ARG A 174 2.09 -23.40 0.89
N LEU A 175 3.08 -22.52 1.01
CA LEU A 175 4.49 -22.89 0.89
C LEU A 175 4.93 -23.82 2.04
N ARG A 176 4.56 -23.52 3.29
CA ARG A 176 4.83 -24.41 4.44
C ARG A 176 4.21 -25.77 4.26
N ARG A 177 2.96 -25.84 3.79
CA ARG A 177 2.27 -27.10 3.50
C ARG A 177 2.96 -27.89 2.39
N LEU A 178 3.38 -27.21 1.32
CA LEU A 178 4.15 -27.81 0.22
C LEU A 178 5.45 -28.43 0.73
N LYS A 179 6.21 -27.74 1.57
CA LYS A 179 7.47 -28.24 2.13
C LYS A 179 7.27 -29.42 3.08
N ARG A 180 6.26 -29.36 3.96
CA ARG A 180 5.89 -30.51 4.82
C ARG A 180 5.53 -31.75 3.98
N TYR A 181 4.79 -31.55 2.90
CA TYR A 181 4.48 -32.62 1.97
C TYR A 181 5.74 -33.17 1.27
N ALA A 182 6.65 -32.32 0.80
CA ALA A 182 7.91 -32.72 0.21
C ALA A 182 8.81 -33.48 1.22
N LEU A 183 8.82 -33.05 2.49
CA LEU A 183 9.53 -33.73 3.57
C LEU A 183 8.94 -35.16 3.82
N SER A 184 7.62 -35.25 3.91
CA SER A 184 6.94 -36.55 4.13
C SER A 184 7.18 -37.58 2.99
N ARG A 185 7.47 -37.07 1.78
CA ARG A 185 7.84 -37.92 0.62
C ARG A 185 9.34 -38.21 0.52
N GLY A 186 10.17 -37.61 1.38
CA GLY A 186 11.63 -37.72 1.29
C GLY A 186 12.25 -36.89 0.14
N ASP A 187 11.50 -35.98 -0.48
CA ASP A 187 12.00 -35.09 -1.56
C ASP A 187 12.97 -34.03 -1.04
N ILE A 188 12.88 -33.69 0.24
CA ILE A 188 13.76 -32.78 0.98
C ILE A 188 14.05 -33.39 2.37
N THR A 189 15.13 -32.94 2.98
CA THR A 189 15.57 -33.42 4.32
C THR A 189 15.17 -32.49 5.46
N ASN A 190 14.75 -31.25 5.14
CA ASN A 190 14.38 -30.24 6.14
C ASN A 190 13.35 -29.28 5.52
N ASP A 191 12.26 -29.01 6.22
CA ASP A 191 11.22 -28.08 5.81
C ASP A 191 11.33 -26.68 6.47
N ALA A 192 12.35 -26.46 7.33
CA ALA A 192 12.59 -25.19 7.97
C ALA A 192 12.86 -24.06 6.94
N MET A 193 12.38 -22.88 7.26
CA MET A 193 12.63 -21.65 6.49
C MET A 193 12.93 -20.51 7.44
N GLN A 194 13.97 -19.77 7.14
CA GLN A 194 14.30 -18.52 7.82
C GLN A 194 13.53 -17.36 7.20
N TYR A 195 13.02 -16.43 8.00
CA TYR A 195 12.28 -15.27 7.55
C TYR A 195 12.99 -13.98 7.91
N CYS A 196 13.01 -13.04 6.97
CA CYS A 196 13.46 -11.69 7.19
C CYS A 196 12.47 -10.69 6.61
N ALA A 197 11.92 -9.81 7.41
CA ALA A 197 11.07 -8.73 6.94
C ALA A 197 11.79 -7.38 7.02
N LEU A 198 11.62 -6.55 5.99
CA LEU A 198 12.19 -5.21 5.91
C LEU A 198 11.07 -4.19 5.94
N SER A 199 11.22 -3.12 6.72
CA SER A 199 10.25 -2.04 6.79
C SER A 199 10.92 -0.69 7.03
N ALA A 200 10.32 0.39 6.52
CA ALA A 200 10.80 1.74 6.82
C ALA A 200 10.30 2.22 8.19
N THR A 201 9.00 2.17 8.40
CA THR A 201 8.33 2.59 9.64
C THR A 201 7.17 1.65 9.93
N ILE A 202 7.05 1.18 11.15
CA ILE A 202 5.97 0.29 11.57
C ILE A 202 5.73 0.48 13.07
N HIS A 203 4.48 0.60 13.49
CA HIS A 203 4.11 0.80 14.90
C HIS A 203 4.27 -0.55 15.58
N ASP A 204 4.21 -1.41 15.85
CA ASP A 204 4.50 -2.68 16.53
C ASP A 204 5.09 -3.71 15.54
N PRO A 205 6.40 -3.63 15.28
CA PRO A 205 7.03 -4.52 14.30
C PRO A 205 6.91 -6.00 14.66
N ALA A 206 6.89 -6.33 15.97
CA ALA A 206 6.79 -7.70 16.44
C ALA A 206 5.39 -8.28 16.14
N ALA A 207 4.33 -7.57 16.51
CA ALA A 207 2.95 -8.00 16.26
C ALA A 207 2.65 -8.09 14.76
N VAL A 208 3.16 -7.16 13.96
CA VAL A 208 3.00 -7.20 12.50
C VAL A 208 3.73 -8.40 11.90
N ALA A 209 5.00 -8.62 12.22
CA ALA A 209 5.79 -9.72 11.70
C ALA A 209 5.23 -11.09 12.14
N ALA A 210 4.72 -11.19 13.37
CA ALA A 210 4.10 -12.40 13.91
C ALA A 210 2.85 -12.86 13.14
N ARG A 211 2.27 -12.03 12.25
CA ARG A 211 1.21 -12.47 11.33
C ARG A 211 1.76 -13.31 10.17
N TYR A 212 3.05 -13.22 9.85
CA TYR A 212 3.69 -13.84 8.70
C TYR A 212 4.63 -14.99 9.08
N PHE A 213 5.35 -14.88 10.21
CA PHE A 213 6.30 -15.90 10.69
C PHE A 213 6.48 -15.84 12.20
N ASN A 214 6.89 -16.97 12.79
CA ASN A 214 7.09 -17.12 14.24
C ASN A 214 8.36 -16.43 14.72
N ASP A 215 8.40 -16.06 15.98
CA ASP A 215 9.57 -15.61 16.76
C ASP A 215 10.36 -14.49 16.07
N PRO A 216 9.73 -13.39 15.63
CA PRO A 216 10.43 -12.30 14.99
C PRO A 216 11.34 -11.54 15.98
N ARG A 217 12.65 -11.54 15.75
CA ARG A 217 13.55 -10.61 16.42
C ARG A 217 13.47 -9.24 15.80
N VAL A 218 13.07 -8.25 16.58
CA VAL A 218 12.98 -6.86 16.11
C VAL A 218 14.35 -6.20 16.20
N ILE A 219 14.82 -5.67 15.07
CA ILE A 219 16.04 -4.89 14.95
C ILE A 219 15.64 -3.53 14.40
N GLN A 220 15.65 -2.56 15.28
CA GLN A 220 15.19 -1.21 14.96
C GLN A 220 16.31 -0.20 15.17
N VAL A 221 16.60 0.55 14.11
CA VAL A 221 17.57 1.65 14.15
C VAL A 221 16.86 2.95 13.84
N SER A 222 16.86 3.84 14.81
CA SER A 222 16.31 5.18 14.67
C SER A 222 17.25 6.01 13.82
N GLY A 223 16.81 6.42 12.65
CA GLY A 223 17.52 7.36 11.77
C GLY A 223 16.68 8.60 11.61
N GLN A 224 16.87 9.60 12.48
CA GLN A 224 16.25 10.91 12.27
C GLN A 224 17.12 11.71 11.30
N ARG A 225 16.55 12.05 10.14
CA ARG A 225 17.07 13.14 9.30
C ARG A 225 16.42 14.43 9.75
N ALA A 226 17.19 15.50 9.83
CA ALA A 226 16.60 16.82 10.07
C ALA A 226 15.62 17.11 8.91
N LEU A 227 14.38 17.40 9.25
CA LEU A 227 13.33 17.75 8.30
C LEU A 227 13.22 19.27 8.27
N ASP A 228 13.47 19.85 7.11
CA ASP A 228 13.25 21.25 6.80
C ASP A 228 11.97 21.37 5.98
N ALA A 229 10.88 21.73 6.63
CA ALA A 229 9.54 21.76 6.05
C ALA A 229 9.00 23.16 5.99
N GLU A 230 8.60 23.59 4.79
CA GLU A 230 7.92 24.84 4.51
C GLU A 230 6.46 24.56 4.18
N LEU A 231 5.51 25.30 4.78
CA LEU A 231 4.09 25.26 4.46
C LEU A 231 3.73 26.40 3.54
N LEU A 232 3.12 26.10 2.40
CA LEU A 232 2.75 27.06 1.38
C LEU A 232 1.25 26.92 1.05
N GLU A 233 0.51 28.02 1.14
CA GLU A 233 -0.88 28.05 0.69
C GLU A 233 -0.98 28.05 -0.83
N LEU A 234 -1.74 27.11 -1.37
CA LEU A 234 -1.90 26.92 -2.81
C LEU A 234 -3.20 27.58 -3.29
N GLU A 235 -3.16 28.89 -3.52
CA GLU A 235 -4.33 29.64 -4.01
C GLU A 235 -4.58 29.47 -5.51
N SER A 236 -3.50 29.32 -6.29
CA SER A 236 -3.60 29.25 -7.77
C SER A 236 -2.34 28.63 -8.40
N VAL A 237 -2.38 28.46 -9.72
CA VAL A 237 -1.22 28.08 -10.55
C VAL A 237 -0.05 29.04 -10.37
N VAL A 238 -0.32 30.33 -10.21
CA VAL A 238 0.69 31.38 -10.01
C VAL A 238 1.53 31.14 -8.78
N THR A 239 0.97 30.52 -7.73
CA THR A 239 1.69 30.18 -6.50
C THR A 239 2.80 29.17 -6.77
N LEU A 240 2.54 28.09 -7.56
CA LEU A 240 3.55 27.10 -7.92
C LEU A 240 4.57 27.67 -8.90
N ASP A 241 4.17 28.49 -9.86
CA ASP A 241 5.09 29.20 -10.77
C ASP A 241 6.08 30.05 -9.98
N SER A 242 5.59 30.80 -9.01
CA SER A 242 6.42 31.64 -8.13
C SER A 242 7.38 30.79 -7.30
N LEU A 243 6.90 29.69 -6.72
CA LEU A 243 7.74 28.74 -6.00
C LEU A 243 8.87 28.21 -6.88
N PHE A 244 8.55 27.69 -8.07
CA PHE A 244 9.54 27.11 -8.97
C PHE A 244 10.52 28.14 -9.55
N ALA A 245 10.07 29.38 -9.76
CA ALA A 245 10.97 30.49 -10.13
C ALA A 245 11.95 30.82 -8.99
N GLU A 246 11.50 30.82 -7.75
CA GLU A 246 12.34 31.05 -6.57
C GLU A 246 13.35 29.94 -6.34
N LEU A 247 12.98 28.67 -6.58
CA LEU A 247 13.88 27.52 -6.43
C LEU A 247 15.16 27.64 -7.29
N LYS A 248 15.07 28.32 -8.44
CA LYS A 248 16.24 28.63 -9.26
C LYS A 248 17.27 29.47 -8.52
N THR A 249 16.82 30.39 -7.68
CA THR A 249 17.70 31.24 -6.88
C THR A 249 18.31 30.50 -5.70
N ARG A 250 17.67 29.41 -5.25
CA ARG A 250 18.12 28.54 -4.16
C ARG A 250 19.04 27.39 -4.64
N ASP A 251 19.48 27.35 -5.91
CA ASP A 251 20.29 26.29 -6.54
C ASP A 251 19.62 24.88 -6.48
N VAL A 252 18.29 24.83 -6.44
CA VAL A 252 17.51 23.60 -6.49
C VAL A 252 17.35 23.20 -7.95
N LYS A 253 17.90 22.05 -8.31
CA LYS A 253 17.96 21.57 -9.71
C LYS A 253 16.91 20.49 -9.99
N LYS A 254 16.68 19.59 -9.04
CA LYS A 254 15.84 18.40 -9.22
C LYS A 254 14.72 18.36 -8.21
N VAL A 255 13.48 18.42 -8.71
CA VAL A 255 12.27 18.49 -7.89
C VAL A 255 11.36 17.30 -8.18
N LEU A 256 10.88 16.64 -7.12
CA LEU A 256 9.83 15.63 -7.20
C LEU A 256 8.58 16.16 -6.49
N ALA A 257 7.52 16.39 -7.26
CA ALA A 257 6.24 16.86 -6.77
C ALA A 257 5.22 15.72 -6.68
N PHE A 258 4.69 15.45 -5.50
CA PHE A 258 3.64 14.46 -5.29
C PHE A 258 2.26 15.10 -5.32
N CYS A 259 1.37 14.59 -6.16
CA CYS A 259 -0.02 14.98 -6.28
C CYS A 259 -0.95 13.94 -5.66
N GLN A 260 -2.18 14.34 -5.31
CA GLN A 260 -3.18 13.44 -4.74
C GLN A 260 -3.91 12.61 -5.82
N SER A 261 -3.93 13.08 -7.07
CA SER A 261 -4.59 12.38 -8.16
C SER A 261 -3.74 12.35 -9.44
N ARG A 262 -4.06 11.38 -10.31
CA ARG A 262 -3.47 11.29 -11.66
C ARG A 262 -3.81 12.52 -12.51
N ALA A 263 -5.02 13.02 -12.35
CA ALA A 263 -5.49 14.22 -13.05
C ALA A 263 -4.68 15.45 -12.65
N GLU A 264 -4.38 15.64 -11.37
CA GLU A 264 -3.52 16.71 -10.91
C GLU A 264 -2.11 16.61 -11.47
N CYS A 265 -1.52 15.40 -11.53
CA CYS A 265 -0.20 15.21 -12.14
C CYS A 265 -0.16 15.70 -13.59
N GLU A 266 -1.20 15.37 -14.37
CA GLU A 266 -1.30 15.78 -15.78
C GLU A 266 -1.50 17.30 -15.90
N GLN A 267 -2.38 17.86 -15.09
CA GLN A 267 -2.69 19.28 -15.09
C GLN A 267 -1.46 20.14 -14.74
N TRP A 268 -0.84 19.84 -13.60
CA TRP A 268 0.33 20.58 -13.15
C TRP A 268 1.52 20.44 -14.09
N ALA A 269 1.76 19.24 -14.63
CA ALA A 269 2.83 19.04 -15.58
C ALA A 269 2.64 19.83 -16.88
N PHE A 270 1.40 19.93 -17.34
CA PHE A 270 1.07 20.72 -18.51
C PHE A 270 1.27 22.21 -18.24
N GLU A 271 0.77 22.72 -17.13
CA GLU A 271 0.85 24.15 -16.76
C GLU A 271 2.28 24.61 -16.47
N MET A 272 3.11 23.72 -15.86
CA MET A 272 4.50 24.05 -15.49
C MET A 272 5.51 23.85 -16.61
N ARG A 273 5.09 23.43 -17.80
CA ARG A 273 6.00 23.21 -18.92
C ARG A 273 6.47 24.52 -19.57
N ASP A 274 5.55 25.46 -19.69
CA ASP A 274 5.82 26.76 -20.25
C ASP A 274 6.18 27.78 -19.15
N GLY A 275 7.29 28.48 -19.28
CA GLY A 275 7.67 29.57 -18.36
C GLY A 275 8.49 29.17 -17.13
N THR A 276 8.66 27.86 -16.85
CA THR A 276 9.47 27.41 -15.71
C THR A 276 10.93 27.11 -16.09
N PRO A 277 11.86 27.08 -15.11
CA PRO A 277 13.26 26.76 -15.36
C PRO A 277 13.51 25.35 -15.93
N PHE A 278 12.50 24.47 -15.87
CA PHE A 278 12.61 23.08 -16.25
C PHE A 278 12.33 22.82 -17.74
N GLY A 279 11.53 23.66 -18.42
CA GLY A 279 11.19 23.53 -19.85
C GLY A 279 10.68 22.13 -20.20
N ASP A 280 11.25 21.53 -21.25
CA ASP A 280 10.87 20.16 -21.69
C ASP A 280 11.22 19.06 -20.69
N ARG A 281 11.89 19.35 -19.59
CA ARG A 281 12.26 18.39 -18.53
C ARG A 281 11.23 18.33 -17.39
N VAL A 282 9.96 18.52 -17.73
CA VAL A 282 8.81 18.28 -16.86
C VAL A 282 8.21 16.92 -17.21
N PHE A 283 8.21 16.02 -16.25
CA PHE A 283 7.78 14.62 -16.40
C PHE A 283 6.53 14.32 -15.58
N VAL A 284 5.78 13.30 -16.02
CA VAL A 284 4.60 12.77 -15.30
C VAL A 284 4.81 11.29 -14.99
N HIS A 285 4.42 10.85 -13.79
CA HIS A 285 4.54 9.47 -13.39
C HIS A 285 3.33 8.99 -12.56
N HIS A 286 2.46 8.21 -13.18
CA HIS A 286 1.30 7.58 -12.51
C HIS A 286 0.90 6.25 -13.15
N ALA A 287 0.05 5.47 -12.47
CA ALA A 287 -0.28 4.10 -12.84
C ALA A 287 -0.98 3.94 -14.20
N SER A 288 -1.71 4.96 -14.70
CA SER A 288 -2.41 4.90 -16.00
C SER A 288 -1.50 5.04 -17.22
N LEU A 289 -0.26 5.51 -17.05
CA LEU A 289 0.71 5.55 -18.13
C LEU A 289 1.22 4.14 -18.46
N ASP A 290 1.52 3.88 -19.72
CA ASP A 290 2.16 2.62 -20.13
C ASP A 290 3.51 2.40 -19.41
N ALA A 291 3.86 1.14 -19.17
CA ALA A 291 5.09 0.80 -18.45
C ALA A 291 6.38 1.31 -19.15
N LYS A 292 6.37 1.42 -20.49
CA LYS A 292 7.51 1.97 -21.24
C LYS A 292 7.59 3.48 -21.09
N VAL A 293 6.44 4.17 -21.07
CA VAL A 293 6.35 5.62 -20.86
C VAL A 293 6.87 5.97 -19.46
N ARG A 294 6.40 5.25 -18.43
CA ARG A 294 6.89 5.43 -17.06
C ARG A 294 8.39 5.22 -16.94
N ARG A 295 8.92 4.12 -17.50
CA ARG A 295 10.37 3.85 -17.50
C ARG A 295 11.18 4.92 -18.21
N HIS A 296 10.65 5.46 -19.31
CA HIS A 296 11.30 6.56 -20.02
C HIS A 296 11.35 7.80 -19.12
N ALA A 297 10.25 8.18 -18.49
CA ALA A 297 10.20 9.29 -17.53
C ALA A 297 11.17 9.08 -16.36
N GLU A 298 11.18 7.89 -15.75
CA GLU A 298 12.13 7.52 -14.68
C GLU A 298 13.60 7.71 -15.11
N THR A 299 13.95 7.19 -16.30
CA THR A 299 15.32 7.25 -16.83
C THR A 299 15.73 8.68 -17.18
N GLN A 300 14.87 9.41 -17.87
CA GLN A 300 15.14 10.80 -18.24
C GLN A 300 15.24 11.69 -17.01
N PHE A 301 14.33 11.54 -16.05
CA PHE A 301 14.40 12.27 -14.78
C PHE A 301 15.68 11.93 -14.01
N ALA A 302 16.08 10.65 -13.93
CA ALA A 302 17.31 10.24 -13.25
C ALA A 302 18.57 10.85 -13.89
N GLN A 303 18.63 10.90 -15.23
CA GLN A 303 19.79 11.37 -15.99
C GLN A 303 19.86 12.90 -16.13
N SER A 304 18.73 13.61 -15.99
CA SER A 304 18.70 15.06 -16.10
C SER A 304 19.37 15.72 -14.90
N GLU A 305 20.15 16.75 -15.12
CA GLU A 305 20.72 17.57 -14.07
C GLU A 305 19.65 18.52 -13.47
N VAL A 306 18.79 19.08 -14.31
CA VAL A 306 17.67 19.95 -13.91
C VAL A 306 16.39 19.30 -14.42
N ALA A 307 15.45 19.00 -13.53
CA ALA A 307 14.18 18.36 -13.88
C ALA A 307 13.10 18.51 -12.80
N LEU A 308 11.84 18.47 -13.25
CA LEU A 308 10.64 18.43 -12.40
C LEU A 308 9.83 17.19 -12.76
N CYS A 309 9.40 16.41 -11.77
CA CYS A 309 8.52 15.26 -11.98
C CYS A 309 7.29 15.35 -11.09
N PHE A 310 6.10 15.34 -11.70
CA PHE A 310 4.84 15.20 -10.99
C PHE A 310 4.45 13.72 -10.90
N ALA A 311 4.23 13.23 -9.70
CA ALA A 311 3.94 11.81 -9.46
C ALA A 311 2.80 11.61 -8.46
N THR A 312 2.10 10.49 -8.60
CA THR A 312 1.24 9.93 -7.55
C THR A 312 2.05 8.99 -6.65
N SER A 313 1.39 8.18 -5.83
CA SER A 313 2.02 7.15 -4.97
C SER A 313 2.96 6.17 -5.71
N THR A 314 2.97 6.16 -7.04
CA THR A 314 3.82 5.25 -7.82
C THR A 314 5.33 5.49 -7.64
N LEU A 315 5.76 6.68 -7.20
CA LEU A 315 7.15 6.99 -6.84
C LEU A 315 7.40 7.04 -5.31
N GLU A 316 6.42 6.71 -4.49
CA GLU A 316 6.62 6.55 -3.04
C GLU A 316 7.57 5.39 -2.71
N LEU A 317 7.60 4.36 -3.57
CA LEU A 317 8.34 3.13 -3.34
C LEU A 317 9.67 3.08 -4.08
N GLY A 318 10.67 2.60 -3.43
CA GLY A 318 12.06 2.19 -3.68
C GLY A 318 12.68 2.28 -5.09
N ILE A 319 12.13 2.99 -6.04
CA ILE A 319 12.73 3.17 -7.37
C ILE A 319 13.89 4.17 -7.25
N ASP A 320 15.02 3.84 -7.85
CA ASP A 320 16.16 4.75 -7.95
C ASP A 320 15.91 5.76 -9.08
N ILE A 321 15.46 6.95 -8.70
CA ILE A 321 15.23 8.10 -9.57
C ILE A 321 16.37 9.12 -9.53
N GLY A 322 17.50 8.74 -8.91
CA GLY A 322 18.63 9.63 -8.65
C GLY A 322 18.40 10.54 -7.44
N ASP A 323 19.34 11.45 -7.23
CA ASP A 323 19.23 12.41 -6.14
C ASP A 323 18.18 13.49 -6.47
N VAL A 324 17.32 13.76 -5.52
CA VAL A 324 16.27 14.78 -5.61
C VAL A 324 16.57 15.86 -4.56
N ASP A 325 16.67 17.11 -4.97
CA ASP A 325 17.05 18.21 -4.07
C ASP A 325 15.87 18.65 -3.21
N LEU A 326 14.66 18.64 -3.76
CA LEU A 326 13.44 19.11 -3.09
C LEU A 326 12.25 18.18 -3.35
N ILE A 327 11.50 17.90 -2.31
CA ILE A 327 10.18 17.29 -2.41
C ILE A 327 9.11 18.35 -2.28
N VAL A 328 8.13 18.34 -3.17
CA VAL A 328 6.93 19.19 -3.09
C VAL A 328 5.72 18.26 -2.88
N LEU A 329 4.92 18.52 -1.86
CA LEU A 329 3.69 17.79 -1.61
C LEU A 329 2.49 18.68 -1.93
N ILE A 330 1.76 18.35 -2.99
CA ILE A 330 0.56 19.11 -3.42
C ILE A 330 -0.67 18.43 -2.80
N GLY A 331 -1.14 19.01 -1.69
CA GLY A 331 -2.15 18.41 -0.81
C GLY A 331 -1.57 17.39 0.17
N ALA A 332 -2.16 17.27 1.34
CA ALA A 332 -1.72 16.38 2.39
C ALA A 332 -1.97 14.90 2.02
N PRO A 333 -0.99 13.99 2.23
CA PRO A 333 -1.22 12.56 2.07
C PRO A 333 -2.18 12.03 3.14
N GLY A 334 -2.86 10.92 2.86
CA GLY A 334 -3.90 10.39 3.74
C GLY A 334 -3.42 9.84 5.10
N ASN A 335 -2.09 9.68 5.29
CA ASN A 335 -1.52 9.21 6.56
C ASN A 335 -0.03 9.54 6.67
N LEU A 336 0.49 9.44 7.91
CA LEU A 336 1.90 9.72 8.22
C LEU A 336 2.87 8.81 7.48
N SER A 337 2.53 7.53 7.27
CA SER A 337 3.42 6.60 6.56
C SER A 337 3.66 7.03 5.11
N ALA A 338 2.61 7.44 4.39
CA ALA A 338 2.72 7.99 3.04
C ALA A 338 3.54 9.30 3.03
N PHE A 339 3.34 10.18 4.02
CA PHE A 339 4.15 11.37 4.19
C PHE A 339 5.64 11.04 4.30
N LEU A 340 6.00 10.14 5.22
CA LEU A 340 7.39 9.72 5.46
C LEU A 340 8.02 9.06 4.24
N GLN A 341 7.26 8.26 3.49
CA GLN A 341 7.73 7.62 2.25
C GLN A 341 8.01 8.63 1.15
N ARG A 342 7.14 9.65 0.98
CA ARG A 342 7.31 10.73 0.00
C ARG A 342 8.53 11.58 0.33
N ILE A 343 8.66 12.08 1.55
CA ILE A 343 9.81 12.90 1.95
C ILE A 343 11.11 12.10 1.95
N GLY A 344 11.06 10.79 2.19
CA GLY A 344 12.19 9.86 2.10
C GLY A 344 12.78 9.71 0.69
N ARG A 345 12.17 10.29 -0.35
CA ARG A 345 12.71 10.36 -1.72
C ARG A 345 13.69 11.51 -1.93
N GLY A 346 13.65 12.53 -1.07
CA GLY A 346 14.52 13.70 -1.16
C GLY A 346 15.87 13.49 -0.51
N ASN A 347 16.86 14.21 -1.02
CA ASN A 347 18.16 14.54 -0.44
C ASN A 347 18.91 13.35 0.22
N ARG A 348 19.15 12.28 -0.54
CA ARG A 348 19.79 11.06 -0.03
C ARG A 348 21.25 11.25 0.39
N ARG A 349 21.90 12.32 -0.08
CA ARG A 349 23.33 12.63 0.17
C ARG A 349 23.54 13.51 1.40
N THR A 350 22.54 14.23 1.86
CA THR A 350 22.65 15.15 3.00
C THR A 350 21.92 14.59 4.22
N ALA A 351 22.26 15.09 5.40
CA ALA A 351 21.58 14.74 6.65
C ALA A 351 20.22 15.50 6.82
N ARG A 352 19.83 16.33 5.84
CA ARG A 352 18.61 17.14 5.87
C ARG A 352 17.71 16.77 4.68
N THR A 353 16.42 16.75 4.91
CA THR A 353 15.40 16.59 3.87
C THR A 353 14.62 17.89 3.76
N ALA A 354 14.65 18.53 2.58
CA ALA A 354 13.86 19.72 2.29
C ALA A 354 12.52 19.31 1.68
N VAL A 355 11.43 19.85 2.21
CA VAL A 355 10.06 19.62 1.70
C VAL A 355 9.24 20.89 1.72
N VAL A 356 8.49 21.15 0.64
CA VAL A 356 7.43 22.16 0.59
C VAL A 356 6.08 21.46 0.61
N CYS A 357 5.26 21.80 1.59
CA CYS A 357 3.93 21.26 1.82
C CYS A 357 2.87 22.26 1.34
N CYS A 358 2.34 22.05 0.12
CA CYS A 358 1.34 22.94 -0.48
C CYS A 358 -0.06 22.52 -0.03
N TYR A 359 -0.77 23.37 0.73
CA TYR A 359 -2.12 23.11 1.23
C TYR A 359 -3.15 24.03 0.57
N ARG A 360 -4.41 23.58 0.46
CA ARG A 360 -5.53 24.29 -0.18
C ARG A 360 -6.58 24.77 0.81
N ASN A 361 -6.57 24.23 2.01
CA ASN A 361 -7.51 24.52 3.08
C ASN A 361 -6.89 24.25 4.45
N GLU A 362 -7.56 24.71 5.49
CA GLU A 362 -7.09 24.61 6.87
C GLU A 362 -6.92 23.15 7.34
N THR A 363 -7.76 22.21 6.87
CA THR A 363 -7.61 20.79 7.19
C THR A 363 -6.31 20.22 6.63
N GLU A 364 -5.96 20.51 5.38
CA GLU A 364 -4.69 20.11 4.79
C GLU A 364 -3.50 20.75 5.51
N ARG A 365 -3.63 22.03 5.92
CA ARG A 365 -2.62 22.74 6.72
C ARG A 365 -2.39 22.02 8.06
N ALA A 366 -3.45 21.73 8.80
CA ALA A 366 -3.37 21.01 10.07
C ALA A 366 -2.74 19.63 9.91
N LEU A 367 -3.13 18.85 8.88
CA LEU A 367 -2.53 17.55 8.55
C LEU A 367 -1.02 17.68 8.34
N PHE A 368 -0.56 18.66 7.56
CA PHE A 368 0.86 18.87 7.36
C PHE A 368 1.59 19.23 8.65
N GLN A 369 1.03 20.11 9.48
CA GLN A 369 1.61 20.45 10.79
C GLN A 369 1.78 19.21 11.68
N ILE A 370 0.75 18.36 11.74
CA ILE A 370 0.78 17.10 12.51
C ILE A 370 1.84 16.15 11.95
N PHE A 371 1.89 15.96 10.62
CA PHE A 371 2.84 15.04 10.01
C PHE A 371 4.29 15.52 10.13
N VAL A 372 4.53 16.82 10.00
CA VAL A 372 5.86 17.42 10.18
C VAL A 372 6.31 17.28 11.63
N ALA A 373 5.46 17.60 12.60
CA ALA A 373 5.77 17.44 14.03
C ALA A 373 6.04 15.96 14.39
N ALA A 374 5.20 15.05 13.90
CA ALA A 374 5.37 13.60 14.11
C ALA A 374 6.68 13.09 13.49
N ALA A 375 7.01 13.53 12.27
CA ALA A 375 8.25 13.14 11.59
C ALA A 375 9.50 13.65 12.34
N GLN A 376 9.46 14.89 12.83
CA GLN A 376 10.54 15.48 13.64
C GLN A 376 10.69 14.81 15.01
N ALA A 377 9.58 14.37 15.61
CA ALA A 377 9.59 13.61 16.87
C ALA A 377 9.98 12.14 16.68
N GLY A 378 10.04 11.64 15.43
CA GLY A 378 10.21 10.21 15.15
C GLY A 378 9.01 9.36 15.60
N ALA A 379 7.84 9.99 15.74
CA ALA A 379 6.60 9.33 16.13
C ALA A 379 6.07 8.45 14.99
N ILE A 380 5.46 7.33 15.38
CA ILE A 380 4.78 6.42 14.45
C ILE A 380 3.33 6.33 14.93
N THR A 381 2.39 6.68 14.07
CA THR A 381 0.96 6.55 14.38
C THR A 381 0.57 5.08 14.56
N ALA A 382 -0.28 4.80 15.53
CA ALA A 382 -0.89 3.49 15.69
C ALA A 382 -1.63 3.10 14.41
N SER A 383 -1.44 1.87 13.95
CA SER A 383 -2.21 1.32 12.84
C SER A 383 -3.61 0.98 13.27
N GLN A 384 -4.57 1.01 12.33
CA GLN A 384 -5.90 0.46 12.59
C GLN A 384 -5.81 -1.03 12.99
N PRO A 385 -6.72 -1.53 13.85
CA PRO A 385 -6.76 -2.94 14.21
C PRO A 385 -6.79 -3.82 12.96
N TYR A 386 -6.03 -4.90 13.00
CA TYR A 386 -5.99 -5.85 11.90
C TYR A 386 -7.30 -6.64 11.82
N PHE A 387 -7.82 -6.82 10.62
CA PHE A 387 -8.91 -7.74 10.33
C PHE A 387 -8.60 -8.58 9.08
N PHE A 388 -9.04 -9.84 9.07
CA PHE A 388 -8.90 -10.72 7.92
C PHE A 388 -10.04 -10.49 6.92
N ARG A 389 -9.73 -10.50 5.61
CA ARG A 389 -10.68 -10.23 4.52
C ARG A 389 -11.17 -11.54 3.89
N PRO A 390 -12.43 -11.95 4.09
CA PRO A 390 -12.97 -13.19 3.53
C PRO A 390 -12.89 -13.30 2.00
N SER A 391 -12.82 -12.17 1.28
CA SER A 391 -12.63 -12.14 -0.18
C SER A 391 -11.38 -12.88 -0.65
N ILE A 392 -10.35 -12.97 0.22
CA ILE A 392 -9.12 -13.70 -0.05
C ILE A 392 -9.35 -15.21 -0.11
N VAL A 393 -10.34 -15.72 0.61
CA VAL A 393 -10.71 -17.14 0.56
C VAL A 393 -11.13 -17.51 -0.86
N VAL A 394 -11.98 -16.71 -1.50
CA VAL A 394 -12.45 -16.93 -2.88
C VAL A 394 -11.26 -17.01 -3.83
N GLN A 395 -10.39 -16.02 -3.78
CA GLN A 395 -9.22 -15.94 -4.65
C GLN A 395 -8.26 -17.09 -4.41
N GLN A 396 -7.99 -17.45 -3.16
CA GLN A 396 -7.04 -18.50 -2.83
C GLN A 396 -7.58 -19.89 -3.13
N LEU A 397 -8.86 -20.17 -2.97
CA LEU A 397 -9.47 -21.41 -3.43
C LEU A 397 -9.34 -21.58 -4.95
N CYS A 398 -9.63 -20.51 -5.72
CA CYS A 398 -9.48 -20.49 -7.17
C CYS A 398 -8.04 -20.75 -7.63
N SER A 399 -7.04 -20.24 -6.91
CA SER A 399 -5.63 -20.46 -7.22
C SER A 399 -5.13 -21.82 -6.69
N TYR A 400 -5.57 -22.23 -5.50
CA TYR A 400 -5.08 -23.44 -4.85
C TYR A 400 -5.52 -24.73 -5.57
N VAL A 401 -6.74 -24.77 -6.12
CA VAL A 401 -7.19 -25.93 -6.91
C VAL A 401 -6.25 -26.23 -8.07
N LYS A 402 -5.60 -25.21 -8.63
CA LYS A 402 -4.60 -25.38 -9.70
C LYS A 402 -3.27 -25.96 -9.20
N GLN A 403 -2.96 -25.78 -7.92
CA GLN A 403 -1.75 -26.36 -7.30
C GLN A 403 -1.89 -27.87 -7.05
N THR A 404 -3.13 -28.37 -6.90
CA THR A 404 -3.38 -29.78 -6.62
C THR A 404 -3.08 -30.65 -7.83
N THR A 405 -2.68 -31.91 -7.61
CA THR A 405 -2.20 -32.81 -8.67
C THR A 405 -3.27 -33.11 -9.71
N TYR A 406 -4.52 -33.24 -9.30
CA TYR A 406 -5.64 -33.59 -10.18
C TYR A 406 -6.59 -32.44 -10.50
N GLY A 407 -6.30 -31.23 -10.06
CA GLY A 407 -7.22 -30.10 -10.18
C GLY A 407 -8.47 -30.27 -9.32
N GLU A 408 -8.38 -31.04 -8.26
CA GLU A 408 -9.44 -31.31 -7.28
C GLU A 408 -9.03 -30.78 -5.92
N LEU A 409 -9.98 -30.28 -5.16
CA LEU A 409 -9.76 -29.65 -3.86
C LEU A 409 -10.70 -30.25 -2.82
N ASP A 410 -10.15 -30.80 -1.75
CA ASP A 410 -10.92 -31.12 -0.55
C ASP A 410 -11.18 -29.84 0.26
N PRO A 411 -12.45 -29.42 0.41
CA PRO A 411 -12.78 -28.16 1.07
C PRO A 411 -12.37 -28.13 2.55
N ASP A 412 -12.47 -29.23 3.27
CA ASP A 412 -12.11 -29.27 4.69
C ASP A 412 -10.59 -29.17 4.88
N SER A 413 -9.83 -29.89 4.08
CA SER A 413 -8.38 -29.75 4.06
C SER A 413 -7.91 -28.37 3.60
N ALA A 414 -8.64 -27.72 2.71
CA ALA A 414 -8.33 -26.35 2.27
C ALA A 414 -8.62 -25.30 3.34
N PHE A 415 -9.60 -25.53 4.23
CA PHE A 415 -9.91 -24.64 5.33
C PHE A 415 -8.71 -24.39 6.25
N GLU A 416 -7.86 -25.41 6.45
CA GLU A 416 -6.64 -25.31 7.27
C GLU A 416 -5.64 -24.26 6.75
N LEU A 417 -5.71 -23.86 5.47
CA LEU A 417 -4.87 -22.80 4.92
C LEU A 417 -5.22 -21.43 5.48
N PHE A 418 -6.48 -21.26 5.90
CA PHE A 418 -7.01 -19.99 6.42
C PHE A 418 -6.93 -19.91 7.94
N ALA A 419 -5.77 -20.29 8.46
CA ALA A 419 -5.43 -20.20 9.88
C ALA A 419 -4.21 -19.31 10.09
N ASP A 420 -4.04 -18.82 11.32
CA ASP A 420 -2.82 -18.16 11.74
C ASP A 420 -1.66 -19.16 11.93
N LEU A 421 -0.54 -18.70 12.43
CA LEU A 421 0.64 -19.54 12.65
C LEU A 421 0.48 -20.58 13.77
N HIS A 422 -0.51 -20.39 14.63
CA HIS A 422 -0.85 -21.29 15.75
C HIS A 422 -2.00 -22.24 15.42
N GLY A 423 -2.55 -22.16 14.20
CA GLY A 423 -3.66 -22.96 13.75
C GLY A 423 -5.05 -22.39 14.08
N THR A 424 -5.13 -21.16 14.60
CA THR A 424 -6.42 -20.52 14.86
C THR A 424 -7.03 -20.04 13.53
N PRO A 425 -8.29 -20.44 13.22
CA PRO A 425 -8.95 -20.00 11.98
C PRO A 425 -9.07 -18.47 11.89
N LEU A 426 -8.73 -17.91 10.71
CA LEU A 426 -8.84 -16.48 10.41
C LEU A 426 -10.28 -16.03 10.12
N LEU A 427 -11.18 -16.99 9.87
CA LEU A 427 -12.61 -16.76 9.72
C LEU A 427 -13.38 -17.95 10.31
N ALA A 428 -14.62 -17.72 10.69
CA ALA A 428 -15.50 -18.78 11.22
C ALA A 428 -15.74 -19.85 10.15
N LYS A 429 -15.74 -21.15 10.55
CA LYS A 429 -16.01 -22.26 9.63
C LYS A 429 -17.36 -22.11 8.94
N ALA A 430 -18.38 -21.61 9.65
CA ALA A 430 -19.70 -21.35 9.07
C ALA A 430 -19.66 -20.35 7.90
N HIS A 431 -18.85 -19.29 8.00
CA HIS A 431 -18.65 -18.33 6.90
C HIS A 431 -17.89 -18.97 5.74
N TYR A 432 -16.89 -19.82 6.04
CA TYR A 432 -16.18 -20.58 5.01
C TYR A 432 -17.11 -21.50 4.23
N ASP A 433 -17.96 -22.27 4.93
CA ASP A 433 -18.93 -23.18 4.32
C ASP A 433 -19.95 -22.43 3.44
N GLN A 434 -20.46 -21.29 3.91
CA GLN A 434 -21.30 -20.41 3.10
C GLN A 434 -20.58 -19.92 1.82
N ILE A 435 -19.29 -19.61 1.90
CA ILE A 435 -18.49 -19.23 0.72
C ILE A 435 -18.43 -20.42 -0.26
N ILE A 436 -18.14 -21.63 0.21
CA ILE A 436 -18.09 -22.83 -0.65
C ILE A 436 -19.45 -23.08 -1.34
N GLU A 437 -20.53 -23.07 -0.59
CA GLU A 437 -21.88 -23.23 -1.13
C GLU A 437 -22.20 -22.18 -2.21
N HIS A 438 -21.90 -20.91 -1.91
CA HIS A 438 -22.14 -19.80 -2.84
C HIS A 438 -21.31 -19.94 -4.12
N LEU A 439 -20.02 -20.29 -4.02
CA LEU A 439 -19.15 -20.48 -5.17
C LEU A 439 -19.58 -21.67 -6.03
N THR A 440 -20.11 -22.73 -5.40
CA THR A 440 -20.68 -23.88 -6.10
C THR A 440 -21.98 -23.48 -6.83
N ALA A 441 -22.88 -22.77 -6.15
CA ALA A 441 -24.12 -22.28 -6.74
C ALA A 441 -23.88 -21.31 -7.93
N LYS A 442 -22.77 -20.56 -7.90
CA LYS A 442 -22.33 -19.65 -8.97
C LYS A 442 -21.44 -20.28 -10.02
N ASN A 443 -21.29 -21.61 -9.98
CA ASN A 443 -20.49 -22.39 -10.93
C ASN A 443 -19.00 -21.98 -11.03
N TYR A 444 -18.44 -21.46 -9.93
CA TYR A 444 -16.98 -21.36 -9.79
C TYR A 444 -16.39 -22.75 -9.54
N PHE A 445 -17.09 -23.58 -8.78
CA PHE A 445 -16.74 -24.97 -8.55
C PHE A 445 -17.94 -25.89 -8.82
N THR A 446 -17.64 -27.12 -9.19
CA THR A 446 -18.58 -28.24 -9.22
C THR A 446 -18.14 -29.28 -8.19
N THR A 447 -19.10 -29.98 -7.59
CA THR A 447 -18.80 -31.02 -6.58
C THR A 447 -18.77 -32.38 -7.25
N THR A 448 -17.74 -33.20 -6.95
CA THR A 448 -17.65 -34.59 -7.36
C THR A 448 -18.42 -35.50 -6.42
N ASP A 449 -18.62 -36.79 -6.83
CA ASP A 449 -19.23 -37.82 -5.96
C ASP A 449 -18.48 -37.97 -4.62
N SER A 450 -17.16 -37.72 -4.62
CA SER A 450 -16.30 -37.75 -3.43
C SER A 450 -16.32 -36.43 -2.63
N ARG A 451 -17.23 -35.51 -2.90
CA ARG A 451 -17.35 -34.17 -2.30
C ARG A 451 -16.14 -33.25 -2.53
N LEU A 452 -15.28 -33.58 -3.50
CA LEU A 452 -14.18 -32.72 -3.90
C LEU A 452 -14.69 -31.61 -4.84
N LEU A 453 -14.08 -30.44 -4.75
CA LEU A 453 -14.37 -29.29 -5.62
C LEU A 453 -13.49 -29.36 -6.86
N LYS A 454 -14.10 -29.21 -8.04
CA LYS A 454 -13.44 -29.06 -9.35
C LYS A 454 -13.75 -27.69 -9.94
N PRO A 455 -12.87 -27.12 -10.79
CA PRO A 455 -13.15 -25.89 -11.53
C PRO A 455 -14.44 -25.97 -12.34
N GLY A 456 -15.30 -24.97 -12.18
CA GLY A 456 -16.51 -24.77 -12.98
C GLY A 456 -16.30 -23.74 -14.10
N ALA A 457 -17.37 -23.36 -14.81
CA ALA A 457 -17.29 -22.43 -15.94
C ALA A 457 -16.85 -21.01 -15.52
N ALA A 458 -17.39 -20.48 -14.42
CA ALA A 458 -17.01 -19.15 -13.92
C ALA A 458 -15.54 -19.12 -13.45
N TRP A 459 -15.00 -20.22 -12.95
CA TRP A 459 -13.57 -20.32 -12.64
C TRP A 459 -12.73 -20.23 -13.92
N SER A 460 -13.15 -20.88 -15.02
CA SER A 460 -12.41 -20.86 -16.28
C SER A 460 -12.27 -19.45 -16.86
N GLU A 461 -13.31 -18.63 -16.77
CA GLU A 461 -13.26 -17.22 -17.17
C GLU A 461 -12.22 -16.42 -16.35
N LEU A 462 -12.20 -16.62 -15.04
CA LEU A 462 -11.20 -15.96 -14.16
C LEU A 462 -9.78 -16.42 -14.47
N PHE A 463 -9.61 -17.69 -14.80
CA PHE A 463 -8.31 -18.27 -15.14
C PHE A 463 -7.77 -17.72 -16.46
N GLU A 464 -8.59 -17.64 -17.51
CA GLU A 464 -8.24 -17.06 -18.81
C GLU A 464 -7.81 -15.59 -18.68
N GLN A 465 -8.49 -14.84 -17.83
CA GLN A 465 -8.17 -13.46 -17.50
C GLN A 465 -6.95 -13.34 -16.56
N ARG A 466 -6.36 -14.45 -16.09
CA ARG A 466 -5.33 -14.50 -15.04
C ARG A 466 -5.74 -13.84 -13.73
N ALA A 467 -7.03 -13.69 -13.52
CA ALA A 467 -7.61 -12.99 -12.38
C ALA A 467 -7.45 -13.76 -11.07
N ILE A 468 -7.35 -15.09 -11.13
CA ILE A 468 -7.20 -15.98 -9.97
C ILE A 468 -5.91 -15.74 -9.14
N TYR A 469 -4.94 -14.99 -9.64
CA TYR A 469 -3.67 -14.76 -8.95
C TYR A 469 -3.57 -13.39 -8.28
N THR A 470 -4.56 -12.53 -8.41
CA THR A 470 -4.43 -11.13 -7.97
C THR A 470 -5.63 -10.63 -7.18
N ASN A 471 -5.36 -9.84 -6.14
CA ASN A 471 -6.34 -9.07 -5.38
C ASN A 471 -6.30 -7.57 -5.67
N LEU A 472 -5.58 -7.15 -6.72
CA LEU A 472 -5.58 -5.75 -7.15
C LEU A 472 -6.94 -5.38 -7.77
N VAL A 473 -7.62 -4.43 -7.16
CA VAL A 473 -8.98 -4.01 -7.55
C VAL A 473 -9.02 -3.34 -8.94
N ASP A 474 -7.93 -2.69 -9.34
CA ASP A 474 -7.87 -1.91 -10.61
C ASP A 474 -8.02 -2.75 -11.89
N LEU A 475 -7.92 -4.08 -11.82
CA LEU A 475 -8.03 -4.95 -13.00
C LEU A 475 -9.47 -5.23 -13.46
N THR A 476 -10.48 -4.80 -12.72
CA THR A 476 -11.89 -5.00 -13.09
C THR A 476 -12.48 -3.84 -13.92
N ARG A 477 -11.74 -2.74 -14.09
CA ARG A 477 -12.21 -1.59 -14.86
C ARG A 477 -12.00 -1.82 -16.35
N VAL A 478 -13.05 -1.56 -17.13
CA VAL A 478 -12.94 -1.49 -18.59
C VAL A 478 -12.14 -0.22 -18.91
N THR A 479 -10.90 -0.39 -19.31
CA THR A 479 -10.04 0.71 -19.75
C THR A 479 -9.96 0.73 -21.28
N ILE A 480 -9.70 1.92 -21.82
CA ILE A 480 -9.49 2.17 -23.23
C ILE A 480 -8.01 2.50 -23.43
N ASP A 481 -7.34 1.74 -24.25
CA ASP A 481 -5.94 1.96 -24.59
C ASP A 481 -5.75 3.27 -25.35
N VAL A 482 -4.90 4.15 -24.87
CA VAL A 482 -4.51 5.38 -25.56
C VAL A 482 -3.31 5.07 -26.46
N ILE A 483 -3.49 5.21 -27.76
CA ILE A 483 -2.49 4.87 -28.79
C ILE A 483 -2.08 6.14 -29.52
N ASP A 484 -0.80 6.40 -29.59
CA ASP A 484 -0.25 7.49 -30.39
C ASP A 484 -0.37 7.18 -31.88
N GLU A 485 -0.94 8.10 -32.66
CA GLU A 485 -1.26 7.90 -34.07
C GLU A 485 -0.01 7.79 -34.94
N GLU A 486 1.05 8.56 -34.64
CA GLU A 486 2.26 8.63 -35.45
C GLU A 486 3.16 7.40 -35.21
N THR A 487 3.29 7.00 -33.95
CA THR A 487 4.22 5.92 -33.56
C THR A 487 3.55 4.56 -33.41
N GLY A 488 2.21 4.51 -33.37
CA GLY A 488 1.45 3.30 -33.06
C GLY A 488 1.67 2.76 -31.63
N ARG A 489 2.34 3.51 -30.79
CA ARG A 489 2.69 3.07 -29.42
C ARG A 489 1.56 3.32 -28.44
N LYS A 490 1.39 2.40 -27.51
CA LYS A 490 0.51 2.61 -26.36
C LYS A 490 1.15 3.63 -25.42
N LEU A 491 0.41 4.71 -25.12
CA LEU A 491 0.80 5.74 -24.15
C LEU A 491 0.31 5.39 -22.75
N GLY A 492 -0.83 4.71 -22.63
CA GLY A 492 -1.44 4.33 -21.38
C GLY A 492 -2.91 3.97 -21.52
N GLU A 493 -3.70 4.20 -20.48
CA GLU A 493 -5.11 3.81 -20.42
C GLU A 493 -5.97 4.92 -19.81
N VAL A 494 -7.22 5.05 -20.28
CA VAL A 494 -8.25 5.93 -19.73
C VAL A 494 -9.51 5.16 -19.38
N GLU A 495 -10.26 5.61 -18.36
CA GLU A 495 -11.48 4.94 -17.88
C GLU A 495 -12.74 5.36 -18.64
N ARG A 496 -12.70 6.45 -19.36
CA ARG A 496 -13.83 6.98 -20.14
C ARG A 496 -13.45 7.22 -21.59
N ALA A 497 -14.40 6.94 -22.49
CA ALA A 497 -14.27 7.28 -23.88
C ALA A 497 -14.25 8.82 -24.07
N ILE A 498 -13.28 9.28 -24.85
CA ILE A 498 -13.19 10.66 -25.31
C ILE A 498 -13.62 10.68 -26.77
N LYS A 499 -14.55 11.55 -27.11
CA LYS A 499 -15.09 11.66 -28.49
C LYS A 499 -13.98 12.11 -29.45
N PRO A 500 -13.95 11.59 -30.70
CA PRO A 500 -13.09 12.12 -31.74
C PRO A 500 -13.25 13.64 -31.89
N GLY A 501 -12.13 14.35 -32.08
CA GLY A 501 -12.05 15.81 -32.07
C GLY A 501 -11.80 16.43 -30.68
N GLY A 502 -12.09 15.72 -29.60
CA GLY A 502 -11.88 16.20 -28.24
C GLY A 502 -10.40 16.30 -27.88
N THR A 503 -10.01 17.37 -27.21
CA THR A 503 -8.65 17.58 -26.70
C THR A 503 -8.61 17.34 -25.19
N PHE A 504 -7.55 16.66 -24.73
CA PHE A 504 -7.37 16.32 -23.32
C PHE A 504 -5.87 16.22 -22.95
N LEU A 505 -5.56 16.22 -21.66
CA LEU A 505 -4.19 16.10 -21.17
C LEU A 505 -3.85 14.63 -20.90
N PHE A 506 -2.71 14.16 -21.44
CA PHE A 506 -2.21 12.82 -21.18
C PHE A 506 -0.70 12.72 -21.36
N GLY A 507 0.03 12.19 -20.34
CA GLY A 507 1.49 12.15 -20.31
C GLY A 507 2.12 13.55 -20.17
N GLY A 508 1.41 14.52 -19.58
CA GLY A 508 1.84 15.90 -19.46
C GLY A 508 1.75 16.72 -20.75
N HIS A 509 1.03 16.23 -21.77
CA HIS A 509 0.89 16.88 -23.07
C HIS A 509 -0.58 16.98 -23.48
N ALA A 510 -0.92 18.03 -24.26
CA ALA A 510 -2.21 18.10 -24.92
C ALA A 510 -2.29 17.07 -26.06
N ARG A 511 -3.37 16.28 -26.07
CA ARG A 511 -3.66 15.22 -27.05
C ARG A 511 -5.02 15.44 -27.66
N GLN A 512 -5.14 15.28 -28.97
CA GLN A 512 -6.43 15.29 -29.67
C GLN A 512 -6.82 13.86 -30.04
N ALA A 513 -8.03 13.45 -29.64
CA ALA A 513 -8.60 12.18 -30.05
C ALA A 513 -8.93 12.23 -31.55
N THR A 514 -8.36 11.34 -32.36
CA THR A 514 -8.63 11.25 -33.82
C THR A 514 -9.62 10.15 -34.14
N ARG A 515 -9.54 9.01 -33.44
CA ARG A 515 -10.42 7.86 -33.66
C ARG A 515 -10.65 7.08 -32.36
N LEU A 516 -11.90 6.68 -32.13
CA LEU A 516 -12.29 5.81 -31.02
C LEU A 516 -12.81 4.49 -31.59
N THR A 517 -12.29 3.40 -31.09
CA THR A 517 -12.80 2.04 -31.29
C THR A 517 -13.22 1.45 -29.95
N TRP A 518 -13.80 0.26 -29.94
CA TRP A 518 -14.28 -0.37 -28.72
C TRP A 518 -13.27 -0.35 -27.53
N ARG A 519 -11.96 -0.53 -27.79
CA ARG A 519 -10.93 -0.59 -26.75
C ARG A 519 -9.70 0.30 -27.02
N LYS A 520 -9.70 1.10 -28.08
CA LYS A 520 -8.55 1.93 -28.44
C LYS A 520 -9.01 3.35 -28.77
N LEU A 521 -8.35 4.29 -28.17
CA LEU A 521 -8.42 5.72 -28.46
C LEU A 521 -7.13 6.13 -29.17
N ILE A 522 -7.24 6.45 -30.46
CA ILE A 522 -6.11 6.93 -31.25
C ILE A 522 -6.00 8.43 -31.02
N VAL A 523 -4.81 8.90 -30.71
CA VAL A 523 -4.55 10.30 -30.40
C VAL A 523 -3.32 10.81 -31.14
N ARG A 524 -3.34 12.11 -31.46
CA ARG A 524 -2.18 12.85 -31.95
C ARG A 524 -1.79 13.98 -31.00
N SER A 525 -0.57 14.48 -31.12
CA SER A 525 -0.16 15.69 -30.42
C SER A 525 -1.04 16.87 -30.83
N ALA A 526 -1.46 17.67 -29.87
CA ALA A 526 -2.26 18.87 -30.09
C ALA A 526 -1.48 20.11 -29.64
N ALA A 527 -1.78 21.26 -30.23
CA ALA A 527 -1.30 22.53 -29.71
C ALA A 527 -1.81 22.74 -28.26
N PRO A 528 -1.06 23.43 -27.41
CA PRO A 528 -1.52 23.76 -26.06
C PRO A 528 -2.87 24.47 -26.11
N ALA A 529 -3.89 23.86 -25.51
CA ALA A 529 -5.22 24.44 -25.41
C ALA A 529 -5.55 24.63 -23.93
N ARG A 530 -5.81 25.90 -23.51
CA ARG A 530 -6.16 26.24 -22.13
C ARG A 530 -7.39 25.50 -21.59
N GLU A 531 -8.25 25.02 -22.48
CA GLU A 531 -9.46 24.27 -22.14
C GLU A 531 -9.24 22.75 -22.01
N ALA A 532 -8.06 22.24 -22.40
CA ALA A 532 -7.76 20.82 -22.26
C ALA A 532 -7.73 20.42 -20.78
N ARG A 533 -8.50 19.41 -20.43
CA ARG A 533 -8.56 18.87 -19.06
C ARG A 533 -8.09 17.43 -19.04
N PRO A 534 -7.48 16.96 -17.95
CA PRO A 534 -7.16 15.56 -17.80
C PRO A 534 -8.47 14.73 -17.77
N PRO A 535 -8.45 13.48 -18.25
CA PRO A 535 -9.60 12.60 -18.12
C PRO A 535 -9.94 12.40 -16.65
N GLN A 536 -11.23 12.38 -16.33
CA GLN A 536 -11.69 12.12 -14.97
C GLN A 536 -11.28 10.70 -14.56
N LEU A 537 -10.35 10.61 -13.63
CA LEU A 537 -9.86 9.38 -13.01
C LEU A 537 -10.32 9.40 -11.56
N ARG A 538 -11.18 8.45 -11.18
CA ARG A 538 -11.64 8.36 -9.78
C ARG A 538 -10.48 7.99 -8.88
N SER A 539 -10.24 8.79 -7.84
CA SER A 539 -9.42 8.39 -6.69
C SER A 539 -10.28 7.60 -5.70
N ALA A 540 -9.71 6.58 -5.08
CA ALA A 540 -10.37 5.92 -3.95
C ALA A 540 -10.33 6.88 -2.75
N TRP A 541 -11.48 7.33 -2.29
CA TRP A 541 -11.61 8.06 -1.04
C TRP A 541 -11.49 7.07 0.13
N ARG A 542 -10.80 7.45 1.18
CA ARG A 542 -10.66 6.65 2.41
C ARG A 542 -10.96 7.55 3.60
N PRO A 543 -11.76 7.06 4.56
CA PRO A 543 -12.05 7.80 5.78
C PRO A 543 -10.78 8.04 6.59
N MET A 544 -10.71 9.20 7.24
CA MET A 544 -9.63 9.54 8.16
C MET A 544 -9.68 8.62 9.39
N ALA A 545 -8.52 8.20 9.87
CA ALA A 545 -8.44 7.41 11.11
C ALA A 545 -8.84 8.27 12.32
N PRO A 546 -9.56 7.72 13.33
CA PRO A 546 -10.04 8.48 14.47
C PRO A 546 -8.98 9.30 15.22
N ALA A 547 -7.82 8.71 15.48
CA ALA A 547 -6.72 9.40 16.14
C ALA A 547 -6.17 10.59 15.33
N LEU A 548 -6.20 10.51 14.00
CA LEU A 548 -5.77 11.60 13.13
C LEU A 548 -6.83 12.71 13.09
N ALA A 549 -8.11 12.34 13.02
CA ALA A 549 -9.22 13.30 13.07
C ALA A 549 -9.21 14.10 14.39
N GLN A 550 -8.95 13.44 15.52
CA GLN A 550 -8.78 14.09 16.82
C GLN A 550 -7.64 15.12 16.79
N ALA A 551 -6.47 14.74 16.29
CA ALA A 551 -5.32 15.63 16.21
C ALA A 551 -5.57 16.84 15.27
N VAL A 552 -6.30 16.62 14.16
CA VAL A 552 -6.73 17.71 13.25
C VAL A 552 -7.68 18.68 13.98
N ALA A 553 -8.68 18.16 14.70
CA ALA A 553 -9.61 18.95 15.45
C ALA A 553 -8.91 19.82 16.51
N GLU A 554 -7.96 19.27 17.25
CA GLU A 554 -7.13 19.98 18.22
C GLU A 554 -6.33 21.12 17.56
N THR A 555 -5.72 20.83 16.41
CA THR A 555 -4.91 21.79 15.66
C THR A 555 -5.75 22.95 15.10
N LEU A 556 -6.99 22.66 14.67
CA LEU A 556 -7.92 23.64 14.12
C LEU A 556 -8.63 24.48 15.21
N GLY A 557 -8.46 24.14 16.49
CA GLY A 557 -9.19 24.79 17.57
C GLY A 557 -10.69 24.50 17.51
N ALA A 558 -11.09 23.33 17.01
CA ALA A 558 -12.48 22.88 17.04
C ALA A 558 -13.02 22.97 18.48
N PRO A 559 -14.33 23.21 18.68
CA PRO A 559 -14.91 23.28 20.00
C PRO A 559 -14.47 22.09 20.85
N GLN A 560 -13.69 22.37 21.90
CA GLN A 560 -13.14 21.33 22.77
C GLN A 560 -14.07 21.12 23.94
N PRO A 561 -14.32 19.90 24.36
CA PRO A 561 -15.09 19.63 25.56
C PRO A 561 -14.34 20.09 26.80
N GLN A 562 -15.08 20.54 27.83
CA GLN A 562 -14.49 20.80 29.15
C GLN A 562 -13.83 19.55 29.76
N HIS A 563 -14.30 18.39 29.37
CA HIS A 563 -13.75 17.08 29.71
C HIS A 563 -13.35 16.31 28.43
N PRO A 564 -12.17 15.71 28.33
CA PRO A 564 -11.74 14.97 27.13
C PRO A 564 -12.70 13.85 26.69
N ALA A 565 -13.61 13.45 27.62
CA ALA A 565 -14.62 12.41 27.37
C ALA A 565 -15.92 12.94 26.78
N ASP A 566 -16.13 14.24 26.59
CA ASP A 566 -17.42 14.79 26.16
C ASP A 566 -17.49 14.94 24.63
N LEU A 567 -18.70 14.79 24.08
CA LEU A 567 -19.05 15.22 22.72
C LEU A 567 -19.60 16.63 22.80
N VAL A 568 -19.02 17.55 22.06
CA VAL A 568 -19.46 18.94 22.03
C VAL A 568 -20.57 19.10 21.02
N ILE A 569 -21.67 19.75 21.42
CA ILE A 569 -22.72 20.18 20.50
C ILE A 569 -22.81 21.70 20.44
N VAL A 570 -23.19 22.20 19.27
CA VAL A 570 -23.58 23.59 19.03
C VAL A 570 -24.94 23.56 18.35
N THR A 571 -25.94 24.19 18.95
CA THR A 571 -27.28 24.26 18.36
C THR A 571 -27.54 25.64 17.81
N GLU A 572 -27.83 25.73 16.53
CA GLU A 572 -28.21 26.96 15.85
C GLU A 572 -29.73 26.95 15.61
N ALA A 573 -30.42 27.95 16.10
CA ALA A 573 -31.84 28.19 15.80
C ALA A 573 -31.94 28.96 14.48
N GLU A 574 -32.34 28.31 13.41
CA GLU A 574 -32.86 28.98 12.23
C GLU A 574 -34.25 29.56 12.58
N ALA A 575 -34.69 30.63 11.91
CA ALA A 575 -35.89 31.44 12.19
C ALA A 575 -37.08 30.72 12.84
N GLU A 576 -37.97 31.43 13.52
CA GLU A 576 -39.04 30.97 14.46
C GLU A 576 -39.91 29.76 14.03
N ASP A 577 -39.79 29.27 12.74
CA ASP A 577 -40.58 28.17 12.18
C ASP A 577 -39.77 26.96 11.67
N GLU A 578 -38.44 26.96 11.78
CA GLU A 578 -37.60 25.85 11.33
C GLU A 578 -37.05 25.01 12.49
N SER A 579 -37.01 23.68 12.29
CA SER A 579 -36.37 22.77 13.27
C SER A 579 -34.88 23.14 13.41
N PRO A 580 -34.33 23.26 14.64
CA PRO A 580 -32.94 23.67 14.87
C PRO A 580 -31.97 22.65 14.25
N VAL A 581 -30.81 23.14 13.81
CA VAL A 581 -29.69 22.31 13.39
C VAL A 581 -28.72 22.20 14.55
N THR A 582 -28.41 20.97 14.94
CA THR A 582 -27.41 20.68 15.98
C THR A 582 -26.15 20.12 15.32
N TRP A 583 -25.03 20.80 15.53
CA TRP A 583 -23.72 20.35 15.14
C TRP A 583 -23.10 19.50 16.24
N VAL A 584 -22.72 18.28 15.95
CA VAL A 584 -22.10 17.34 16.90
C VAL A 584 -20.66 17.11 16.49
N PHE A 585 -19.71 17.63 17.27
CA PHE A 585 -18.29 17.50 17.02
C PHE A 585 -17.78 16.18 17.60
N HIS A 586 -17.67 15.16 16.75
CA HIS A 586 -17.20 13.83 17.15
C HIS A 586 -15.71 13.62 16.99
N CYS A 587 -15.05 14.33 16.06
CA CYS A 587 -13.60 14.30 15.81
C CYS A 587 -13.03 12.87 15.67
N ALA A 588 -13.75 11.97 15.01
CA ALA A 588 -13.43 10.55 14.96
C ALA A 588 -13.42 9.96 13.54
N GLY A 589 -13.39 10.82 12.53
CA GLY A 589 -13.37 10.44 11.12
C GLY A 589 -14.75 10.08 10.57
N ASP A 590 -14.91 10.20 9.25
CA ASP A 590 -16.18 10.03 8.52
C ASP A 590 -16.90 8.71 8.82
N ALA A 591 -16.15 7.60 8.92
CA ALA A 591 -16.77 6.29 9.15
C ALA A 591 -17.45 6.21 10.52
N TYR A 592 -16.81 6.72 11.55
CA TYR A 592 -17.37 6.78 12.89
C TYR A 592 -18.47 7.84 12.98
N GLY A 593 -18.28 9.00 12.32
CA GLY A 593 -19.29 10.06 12.23
C GLY A 593 -20.61 9.55 11.63
N LEU A 594 -20.55 8.87 10.49
CA LEU A 594 -21.72 8.30 9.82
C LEU A 594 -22.50 7.35 10.74
N ILE A 595 -21.81 6.45 11.42
CA ILE A 595 -22.48 5.47 12.30
C ILE A 595 -22.96 6.12 13.60
N LEU A 596 -22.25 7.11 14.11
CA LEU A 596 -22.74 7.94 15.24
C LEU A 596 -24.06 8.62 14.85
N GLY A 597 -24.13 9.20 13.65
CA GLY A 597 -25.37 9.76 13.13
C GLY A 597 -26.54 8.78 13.15
N GLU A 598 -26.34 7.54 12.67
CA GLU A 598 -27.34 6.48 12.70
C GLU A 598 -27.77 6.10 14.14
N VAL A 599 -26.83 6.16 15.10
CA VAL A 599 -27.13 5.95 16.51
C VAL A 599 -27.96 7.11 17.06
N LEU A 600 -27.59 8.36 16.79
CA LEU A 600 -28.33 9.55 17.24
C LEU A 600 -29.74 9.61 16.63
N GLU A 601 -29.88 9.29 15.33
CA GLU A 601 -31.21 9.18 14.68
C GLU A 601 -32.11 8.16 15.40
N THR A 602 -31.52 7.05 15.83
CA THR A 602 -32.26 6.00 16.53
C THR A 602 -32.63 6.40 17.96
N LEU A 603 -31.75 7.13 18.67
CA LEU A 603 -31.94 7.50 20.08
C LEU A 603 -32.84 8.73 20.25
N TYR A 604 -32.64 9.74 19.40
CA TYR A 604 -33.21 11.07 19.60
C TYR A 604 -34.17 11.51 18.49
N HIS A 605 -34.43 10.62 17.50
CA HIS A 605 -35.33 10.89 16.38
C HIS A 605 -34.92 12.15 15.58
N VAL A 606 -33.63 12.47 15.55
CA VAL A 606 -33.04 13.52 14.71
C VAL A 606 -32.78 12.99 13.31
N ARG A 607 -32.47 13.88 12.34
CA ARG A 607 -32.12 13.50 10.97
C ARG A 607 -30.75 14.04 10.61
N VAL A 608 -29.85 13.18 10.15
CA VAL A 608 -28.52 13.60 9.66
C VAL A 608 -28.67 14.35 8.34
N GLU A 609 -28.17 15.59 8.29
CA GLU A 609 -28.15 16.47 7.13
C GLU A 609 -26.77 16.46 6.44
N ASP A 610 -25.70 16.50 7.23
CA ASP A 610 -24.31 16.52 6.76
C ASP A 610 -23.36 15.82 7.74
N TYR A 611 -22.21 15.36 7.25
CA TYR A 611 -21.16 14.78 8.11
C TYR A 611 -19.80 14.85 7.41
N ASN A 612 -18.74 14.93 8.20
CA ASN A 612 -17.36 14.83 7.75
C ASN A 612 -16.48 14.20 8.84
N ASP A 613 -15.16 14.26 8.67
CA ASP A 613 -14.21 13.68 9.62
C ASP A 613 -14.28 14.26 11.05
N LEU A 614 -14.83 15.45 11.24
CA LEU A 614 -14.80 16.19 12.49
C LEU A 614 -16.18 16.33 13.16
N TYR A 615 -17.22 16.53 12.37
CA TYR A 615 -18.57 16.80 12.87
C TYR A 615 -19.64 16.10 12.03
N LEU A 616 -20.85 16.05 12.61
CA LEU A 616 -22.09 15.80 11.88
C LEU A 616 -23.13 16.86 12.23
N ALA A 617 -23.92 17.26 11.24
CA ALA A 617 -25.04 18.17 11.40
C ALA A 617 -26.35 17.37 11.41
N VAL A 618 -27.16 17.54 12.43
CA VAL A 618 -28.45 16.86 12.55
C VAL A 618 -29.58 17.90 12.66
N LYS A 619 -30.68 17.66 11.96
CA LYS A 619 -31.91 18.43 12.12
C LYS A 619 -32.68 17.88 13.30
N GLY A 620 -32.86 18.73 14.33
CA GLY A 620 -33.46 18.39 15.62
C GLY A 620 -32.54 18.63 16.81
N LEU A 621 -33.09 18.47 17.99
CA LEU A 621 -32.35 18.68 19.24
C LEU A 621 -31.69 17.39 19.70
N VAL A 622 -30.41 17.45 19.99
CA VAL A 622 -29.66 16.39 20.66
C VAL A 622 -29.55 16.79 22.15
N PRO A 623 -30.16 16.02 23.06
CA PRO A 623 -30.14 16.40 24.48
C PRO A 623 -28.75 16.25 25.09
N THR A 624 -28.39 17.15 25.99
CA THR A 624 -27.19 17.02 26.82
C THR A 624 -27.33 15.89 27.81
N GLY A 625 -26.25 15.18 28.09
CA GLY A 625 -26.26 14.04 29.03
C GLY A 625 -25.38 12.88 28.59
N PRO A 626 -25.38 11.77 29.32
CA PRO A 626 -24.62 10.59 28.94
C PRO A 626 -25.14 10.00 27.61
N LEU A 627 -24.23 9.67 26.69
CA LEU A 627 -24.56 8.98 25.46
C LEU A 627 -24.60 7.47 25.73
N GLU A 628 -25.80 6.94 25.91
CA GLU A 628 -26.02 5.52 26.16
C GLU A 628 -26.55 4.82 24.90
N PHE A 629 -25.81 3.86 24.41
CA PHE A 629 -26.23 3.01 23.29
C PHE A 629 -25.64 1.60 23.42
N THR A 630 -26.18 0.69 22.65
CA THR A 630 -25.79 -0.73 22.66
C THR A 630 -25.04 -1.08 21.37
N ALA A 631 -24.20 -2.11 21.43
CA ALA A 631 -23.56 -2.67 20.24
C ALA A 631 -24.58 -3.10 19.16
N VAL A 632 -25.82 -3.47 19.58
CA VAL A 632 -26.92 -3.84 18.67
C VAL A 632 -27.34 -2.63 17.80
N GLN A 633 -27.40 -1.43 18.38
CA GLN A 633 -27.75 -0.20 17.65
C GLN A 633 -26.66 0.17 16.66
N VAL A 634 -25.38 0.02 17.03
CA VAL A 634 -24.24 0.19 16.12
C VAL A 634 -24.32 -0.80 14.95
N GLN A 635 -24.56 -2.08 15.24
CA GLN A 635 -24.74 -3.10 14.19
C GLN A 635 -25.95 -2.81 13.29
N SER A 636 -27.02 -2.24 13.84
CA SER A 636 -28.18 -1.81 13.05
C SER A 636 -27.82 -0.67 12.09
N GLY A 637 -27.09 0.35 12.54
CA GLY A 637 -26.57 1.42 11.70
C GLY A 637 -25.67 0.88 10.56
N LEU A 638 -24.73 -0.01 10.90
CA LEU A 638 -23.88 -0.68 9.93
C LEU A 638 -24.69 -1.46 8.87
N ARG A 639 -25.76 -2.15 9.27
CA ARG A 639 -26.65 -2.86 8.36
C ARG A 639 -27.39 -1.92 7.40
N ARG A 640 -27.74 -0.71 7.83
CA ARG A 640 -28.37 0.29 6.96
C ARG A 640 -27.38 0.91 5.97
N ARG A 641 -26.15 1.20 6.42
CA ARG A 641 -25.09 1.89 5.63
C ARG A 641 -24.05 0.96 5.01
N TRP A 642 -24.21 -0.36 5.09
CA TRP A 642 -23.16 -1.32 4.70
C TRP A 642 -22.64 -1.15 3.27
N LYS A 643 -23.50 -0.84 2.28
CA LYS A 643 -23.08 -0.64 0.89
C LYS A 643 -22.19 0.60 0.71
N GLN A 644 -22.51 1.68 1.42
CA GLN A 644 -21.70 2.89 1.42
C GLN A 644 -20.34 2.59 2.04
N MET A 645 -20.33 1.96 3.20
CA MET A 645 -19.11 1.61 3.93
C MET A 645 -18.26 0.54 3.20
N GLU A 646 -18.90 -0.40 2.50
CA GLU A 646 -18.19 -1.37 1.68
C GLU A 646 -17.33 -0.68 0.61
N SER A 647 -17.78 0.44 0.06
CA SER A 647 -17.02 1.21 -0.93
C SER A 647 -15.85 1.99 -0.34
N TRP A 648 -15.83 2.20 0.99
CA TRP A 648 -14.79 2.94 1.72
C TRP A 648 -13.63 2.07 2.18
N PHE A 649 -13.90 0.79 2.43
CA PHE A 649 -12.90 -0.14 2.93
C PHE A 649 -12.23 -0.94 1.82
N GLU A 650 -10.96 -1.23 2.00
CA GLU A 650 -10.19 -2.08 1.10
C GLU A 650 -10.43 -3.57 1.45
N LEU A 651 -11.54 -4.11 0.94
CA LEU A 651 -12.02 -5.46 1.25
C LEU A 651 -11.54 -6.53 0.27
N GLY A 652 -10.82 -6.15 -0.78
CA GLY A 652 -10.28 -7.04 -1.79
C GLY A 652 -11.16 -7.20 -3.03
N ARG A 653 -10.55 -7.68 -4.10
CA ARG A 653 -11.15 -7.78 -5.44
C ARG A 653 -12.39 -8.68 -5.49
N PHE A 654 -12.39 -9.75 -4.70
CA PHE A 654 -13.45 -10.77 -4.74
C PHE A 654 -14.56 -10.53 -3.70
N GLN A 655 -14.67 -9.30 -3.21
CA GLN A 655 -15.70 -8.94 -2.23
C GLN A 655 -17.14 -9.19 -2.75
N GLU A 656 -17.40 -8.87 -4.02
CA GLU A 656 -18.72 -9.06 -4.64
C GLU A 656 -19.07 -10.54 -4.90
N GLN A 657 -18.10 -11.43 -4.89
CA GLN A 657 -18.27 -12.88 -5.03
C GLN A 657 -18.56 -13.59 -3.69
N LEU A 658 -18.61 -12.84 -2.59
CA LEU A 658 -18.97 -13.39 -1.29
C LEU A 658 -20.51 -13.47 -1.11
N PRO A 659 -21.02 -14.41 -0.29
CA PRO A 659 -22.39 -14.39 0.20
C PRO A 659 -22.70 -13.07 0.92
N LEU A 660 -23.96 -12.61 0.86
CA LEU A 660 -24.35 -11.31 1.40
C LEU A 660 -24.03 -11.16 2.90
N ASP A 661 -24.24 -12.20 3.68
CA ASP A 661 -24.00 -12.15 5.12
C ASP A 661 -22.50 -12.07 5.43
N VAL A 662 -21.65 -12.78 4.66
CA VAL A 662 -20.20 -12.69 4.78
C VAL A 662 -19.69 -11.31 4.35
N ARG A 663 -20.28 -10.72 3.30
CA ARG A 663 -19.96 -9.32 2.87
C ARG A 663 -20.25 -8.33 4.00
N ARG A 664 -21.42 -8.42 4.63
CA ARG A 664 -21.81 -7.57 5.75
C ARG A 664 -20.90 -7.77 6.97
N ALA A 665 -20.56 -9.02 7.27
CA ALA A 665 -19.62 -9.33 8.35
C ALA A 665 -18.23 -8.74 8.10
N SER A 666 -17.74 -8.77 6.87
CA SER A 666 -16.43 -8.16 6.51
C SER A 666 -16.43 -6.64 6.66
N VAL A 667 -17.53 -5.96 6.31
CA VAL A 667 -17.70 -4.51 6.56
C VAL A 667 -17.72 -4.21 8.07
N SER A 668 -18.44 -4.99 8.86
CA SER A 668 -18.44 -4.83 10.32
C SER A 668 -17.06 -5.04 10.95
N ALA A 669 -16.28 -6.00 10.46
CA ALA A 669 -14.93 -6.23 10.93
C ALA A 669 -13.98 -5.08 10.55
N ALA A 670 -14.12 -4.53 9.33
CA ALA A 670 -13.35 -3.39 8.86
C ALA A 670 -13.66 -2.09 9.62
N PHE A 671 -14.88 -1.95 10.11
CA PHE A 671 -15.34 -0.77 10.85
C PHE A 671 -14.79 -0.70 12.29
N ASP A 672 -14.39 -1.81 12.89
CA ASP A 672 -13.99 -1.87 14.30
C ASP A 672 -15.08 -1.40 15.28
N VAL A 673 -16.14 -2.18 15.38
CA VAL A 673 -17.27 -1.91 16.31
C VAL A 673 -16.81 -1.73 17.76
N ALA A 674 -15.80 -2.50 18.20
CA ALA A 674 -15.28 -2.41 19.56
C ALA A 674 -14.61 -1.06 19.82
N GLY A 675 -13.77 -0.59 18.87
CA GLY A 675 -13.15 0.73 18.93
C GLY A 675 -14.18 1.86 18.89
N PHE A 676 -15.26 1.72 18.11
CA PHE A 676 -16.36 2.69 18.09
C PHE A 676 -17.05 2.76 19.47
N VAL A 677 -17.43 1.61 20.04
CA VAL A 677 -18.06 1.55 21.37
C VAL A 677 -17.14 2.15 22.42
N GLN A 678 -15.86 1.78 22.42
CA GLN A 678 -14.87 2.33 23.35
C GLN A 678 -14.74 3.86 23.20
N THR A 679 -14.83 4.36 21.97
CA THR A 679 -14.70 5.80 21.69
C THR A 679 -15.90 6.60 22.22
N PHE A 680 -17.12 6.07 22.13
CA PHE A 680 -18.33 6.87 22.35
C PHE A 680 -19.18 6.46 23.54
N GLN A 681 -19.19 5.20 23.99
CA GLN A 681 -20.14 4.68 24.99
C GLN A 681 -20.04 5.33 26.39
N GLN A 682 -18.91 5.98 26.69
CA GLN A 682 -18.73 6.66 28.00
C GLN A 682 -18.69 8.20 27.85
N ARG A 683 -18.95 8.70 26.63
CA ARG A 683 -18.96 10.15 26.40
C ARG A 683 -20.26 10.76 26.84
N ARG A 684 -20.18 12.00 27.30
CA ARG A 684 -21.31 12.83 27.62
C ARG A 684 -21.48 13.87 26.50
N ILE A 685 -22.71 14.13 26.12
CA ILE A 685 -23.04 15.23 25.19
C ILE A 685 -23.15 16.51 26.03
N ALA A 686 -22.36 17.51 25.69
CA ALA A 686 -22.30 18.79 26.38
C ALA A 686 -22.35 19.96 25.36
N GLU A 687 -22.98 21.05 25.72
CA GLU A 687 -22.97 22.27 24.91
C GLU A 687 -21.56 22.88 24.87
N ALA A 688 -21.22 23.48 23.73
CA ALA A 688 -19.98 24.25 23.59
C ALA A 688 -20.02 25.44 24.57
N VAL A 689 -18.94 25.63 25.30
CA VAL A 689 -18.77 26.88 26.05
C VAL A 689 -18.45 27.96 25.05
N THR A 690 -19.36 28.88 24.82
CA THR A 690 -19.07 30.10 24.07
C THR A 690 -18.03 30.88 24.88
N ALA A 691 -16.81 31.01 24.33
CA ALA A 691 -15.86 31.97 24.87
C ALA A 691 -16.50 33.37 24.69
N GLU A 692 -16.81 34.06 25.81
CA GLU A 692 -17.23 35.44 25.83
C GLU A 692 -16.15 36.36 25.22
#